data_f7a69b10a15f543684cb23354027110f
#
_entry.id   f7a69b10a15f543684cb23354027110f
#
_cell.length_a   1.000
_cell.length_b   1.000
_cell.length_c   1.000
_cell.angle_alpha   90.00
_cell.angle_beta   90.00
_cell.angle_gamma   90.00
#
_symmetry.space_group_name_H-M   'P 1'
#
loop_
_entity.id
_entity.type
_entity.pdbx_description
1 polymer ?
#
loop_
_entity_poly.entity_id
_entity_poly.type
_entity_poly.pdbx_seq_one_letter_code
_entity_poly.pdbx_strand_id
1 'polypeptide(L)'
;MPTKEEELQRERIRRMFSWSNGIVCDGALKDTADPENLSNLVSNGSTMQSTTEASADTPSVLTPTALSTPGINNQAWNRQQAVSVRHAFKSYGSSKNPNHVLSNLNMTVAKGSIYGLLGASGCGKTTLLSCIVGRRRLNSGEIWVLGGKPGSKGSGVPGKRVGYMPQEIALYGEFTIRETMMYFGWIFGMCTSEIVERLRFLLQFLDLPSQNRLVKNLSGGQQRRVSFAVALMHDPELLILDEPTVGVDPLLRQSIWNHLVQITKDGNKTVIITTHYIEEARQAHTIGLMRSGRLLAEESPRALLQMYNCPSLEEVFLKLSRKQGSYPPTNTELNFSNNMNFASSYISKKDEPVYATEESAVIGLTFHQSKEVLIHDTTNGVGSHYDLNGKPLPGHKESTIECEDCDFTDCYKVTSTGKIRALLQKNFLRMWRNVGVMLFIFALPVMQVILFCLAIGRDPTGLKLAVVNSEMFWNNKSCPVYDNCTTSFLSCRYLKYLDNDTIIKEYYPDPESAKEAVRRGKAWGTLYFTENFTDSLVARMLLGKDTDMDSLDQSEIRVWLDMSNQQIGLMLARNIQYSYRDFAKDLLTSCNENSKLADVPIQFKKPIYGSNEPSFTDFVAPGVILTIVFFLAVALTSSALIIERMEGLLDRSWVAGVSPGEILFSHVVTQFVVMCGQTALVLIFMILVFGVECKGDIGFVIVLTILQGLCGMCFGFVISAICELERNAIQLALGSFYPTLLLSGVIWPVEGMPTILRYVSHGLPLTMATTSLRSMLTRGWSITEPDVYMGYVSTIIWIIVFLTVSLLVLKFKRG
;
A
#
# COMPACT_ATOMS: atom_id res chain seq x y z
N MET A 1 -34.22 -21.97 7.09
CA MET A 1 -34.70 -21.01 6.07
C MET A 1 -33.88 -19.76 6.21
N PRO A 2 -33.18 -19.31 5.19
CA PRO A 2 -32.40 -18.07 5.28
C PRO A 2 -33.35 -16.87 5.37
N THR A 3 -32.94 -15.87 6.12
CA THR A 3 -33.73 -14.66 6.33
C THR A 3 -33.84 -13.86 5.02
N LYS A 4 -34.94 -13.11 4.86
CA LYS A 4 -35.21 -12.27 3.68
C LYS A 4 -34.04 -11.32 3.34
N GLU A 5 -33.26 -10.94 4.31
CA GLU A 5 -32.05 -10.12 4.16
C GLU A 5 -30.89 -10.87 3.51
N GLU A 6 -30.72 -12.14 3.80
CA GLU A 6 -29.69 -12.98 3.17
C GLU A 6 -30.02 -13.28 1.70
N GLU A 7 -31.29 -13.41 1.35
CA GLU A 7 -31.72 -13.55 -0.04
C GLU A 7 -31.54 -12.24 -0.82
N LEU A 8 -31.82 -11.10 -0.22
CA LEU A 8 -31.61 -9.77 -0.83
C LEU A 8 -30.13 -9.48 -1.06
N GLN A 9 -29.26 -9.88 -0.11
CA GLN A 9 -27.79 -9.80 -0.28
C GLN A 9 -27.29 -10.74 -1.38
N ARG A 10 -27.84 -11.95 -1.48
CA ARG A 10 -27.50 -12.90 -2.55
C ARG A 10 -27.93 -12.38 -3.93
N GLU A 11 -29.07 -11.72 -4.01
CA GLU A 11 -29.58 -11.14 -5.25
C GLU A 11 -28.80 -9.87 -5.66
N ARG A 12 -28.39 -9.02 -4.73
CA ARG A 12 -27.47 -7.91 -4.98
C ARG A 12 -26.09 -8.39 -5.46
N ILE A 13 -25.57 -9.45 -4.87
CA ILE A 13 -24.33 -10.07 -5.29
C ILE A 13 -24.47 -10.70 -6.69
N ARG A 14 -25.61 -11.34 -7.00
CA ARG A 14 -25.90 -11.87 -8.36
C ARG A 14 -25.95 -10.74 -9.40
N ARG A 15 -26.56 -9.61 -9.11
CA ARG A 15 -26.62 -8.45 -10.04
C ARG A 15 -25.24 -7.81 -10.25
N MET A 16 -24.37 -7.75 -9.22
CA MET A 16 -22.98 -7.33 -9.42
C MET A 16 -22.17 -8.29 -10.29
N PHE A 17 -22.45 -9.61 -10.21
CA PHE A 17 -21.78 -10.61 -11.03
C PHE A 17 -22.38 -10.77 -12.43
N SER A 18 -23.64 -10.37 -12.65
CA SER A 18 -24.24 -10.37 -13.99
C SER A 18 -23.71 -9.25 -14.88
N TRP A 19 -23.21 -8.17 -14.30
CA TRP A 19 -22.50 -7.12 -15.04
C TRP A 19 -21.12 -7.55 -15.56
N SER A 20 -20.52 -8.58 -14.98
CA SER A 20 -19.25 -9.14 -15.45
C SER A 20 -19.39 -10.16 -16.59
N ASN A 21 -20.60 -10.64 -16.88
CA ASN A 21 -20.88 -11.60 -17.97
C ASN A 21 -21.24 -10.95 -19.31
N GLY A 22 -21.24 -9.62 -19.39
CA GLY A 22 -21.64 -8.88 -20.59
C GLY A 22 -20.52 -8.55 -21.58
N ILE A 23 -19.30 -9.05 -21.37
CA ILE A 23 -18.20 -8.91 -22.33
C ILE A 23 -17.53 -10.28 -22.49
N VAL A 24 -18.22 -11.18 -23.13
CA VAL A 24 -17.67 -12.42 -23.67
C VAL A 24 -17.93 -12.40 -25.17
N CYS A 25 -16.84 -12.36 -25.92
CA CYS A 25 -16.67 -12.87 -27.26
C CYS A 25 -17.99 -13.14 -28.05
N ASP A 26 -18.52 -12.15 -28.72
CA ASP A 26 -19.37 -12.34 -29.91
C ASP A 26 -18.60 -11.79 -31.12
N GLY A 27 -17.89 -12.67 -31.74
CA GLY A 27 -17.23 -12.49 -33.01
C GLY A 27 -17.43 -13.74 -33.83
N ALA A 28 -18.64 -14.03 -34.25
CA ALA A 28 -18.89 -14.94 -35.37
C ALA A 28 -20.31 -14.76 -35.88
N LEU A 29 -20.40 -14.37 -37.16
CA LEU A 29 -21.43 -14.62 -38.11
C LEU A 29 -22.76 -13.79 -38.02
N LYS A 30 -22.85 -12.82 -38.93
CA LYS A 30 -23.95 -12.87 -39.93
C LYS A 30 -23.58 -12.08 -41.17
N ASP A 31 -23.59 -12.83 -42.27
CA ASP A 31 -23.67 -12.38 -43.65
C ASP A 31 -24.88 -11.47 -43.91
N THR A 32 -24.73 -10.48 -44.74
CA THR A 32 -25.52 -10.22 -45.94
C THR A 32 -25.00 -9.01 -46.68
N ALA A 33 -24.50 -9.25 -47.90
CA ALA A 33 -24.87 -8.64 -49.21
C ALA A 33 -25.25 -7.15 -49.19
N ASP A 34 -24.77 -6.28 -49.99
CA ASP A 34 -24.16 -6.20 -51.30
C ASP A 34 -23.86 -4.72 -51.67
N PRO A 35 -23.55 -4.34 -52.91
CA PRO A 35 -22.26 -3.74 -53.25
C PRO A 35 -22.41 -2.30 -53.78
N GLU A 36 -21.37 -1.64 -54.07
CA GLU A 36 -21.11 -0.80 -55.25
C GLU A 36 -20.08 0.28 -55.05
N ASN A 37 -19.21 0.30 -56.06
CA ASN A 37 -18.46 1.43 -56.68
C ASN A 37 -17.10 1.80 -56.05
N LEU A 38 -16.16 1.42 -56.74
CA LEU A 38 -15.45 1.85 -57.96
C LEU A 38 -14.43 2.94 -57.74
N SER A 39 -13.24 2.56 -58.05
CA SER A 39 -12.34 3.13 -59.02
C SER A 39 -11.17 4.00 -58.53
N ASN A 40 -10.04 3.55 -59.05
CA ASN A 40 -8.90 4.29 -59.63
C ASN A 40 -7.93 4.92 -58.69
N LEU A 41 -6.66 4.81 -58.83
CA LEU A 41 -5.66 4.72 -59.91
C LEU A 41 -4.33 4.37 -59.27
N VAL A 42 -3.59 3.36 -59.66
CA VAL A 42 -2.51 3.41 -60.71
C VAL A 42 -1.37 4.36 -60.31
N SER A 43 -0.12 4.05 -60.17
CA SER A 43 0.80 3.22 -60.95
C SER A 43 2.24 3.45 -60.54
N ASN A 44 3.06 2.52 -60.96
CA ASN A 44 4.49 2.63 -61.29
C ASN A 44 5.48 2.49 -60.14
N GLY A 45 6.41 1.63 -60.11
CA GLY A 45 7.02 0.84 -61.25
C GLY A 45 8.53 0.84 -61.13
N SER A 46 9.05 -0.28 -61.46
CA SER A 46 10.44 -0.54 -61.95
C SER A 46 11.52 -0.79 -60.93
N THR A 47 12.06 -1.95 -60.81
CA THR A 47 12.87 -2.83 -61.68
C THR A 47 14.37 -2.59 -61.60
N MET A 48 15.01 -3.71 -61.44
CA MET A 48 16.26 -4.25 -62.05
C MET A 48 17.50 -4.31 -61.19
N GLN A 49 17.92 -5.50 -60.95
CA GLN A 49 18.87 -6.45 -61.62
C GLN A 49 20.29 -6.29 -61.12
N SER A 50 20.83 -7.34 -60.52
CA SER A 50 21.67 -8.46 -60.99
C SER A 50 23.07 -8.07 -61.43
N THR A 51 24.06 -8.75 -60.96
CA THR A 51 25.08 -9.61 -61.59
C THR A 51 26.23 -9.85 -60.61
N THR A 52 26.54 -11.09 -60.30
CA THR A 52 27.56 -12.08 -60.74
C THR A 52 28.95 -11.57 -61.01
N GLU A 53 29.94 -12.21 -60.42
CA GLU A 53 31.09 -12.93 -60.85
C GLU A 53 32.23 -12.96 -59.83
N ALA A 54 32.70 -14.03 -59.29
CA ALA A 54 33.54 -15.10 -59.66
C ALA A 54 35.03 -14.74 -59.97
N SER A 55 35.89 -15.40 -59.28
CA SER A 55 37.20 -16.03 -59.59
C SER A 55 38.21 -15.81 -58.47
N ALA A 56 38.77 -16.80 -57.93
CA ALA A 56 39.70 -17.81 -58.29
C ALA A 56 41.13 -17.55 -57.73
N ASP A 57 41.64 -18.63 -57.15
CA ASP A 57 43.00 -19.15 -57.04
C ASP A 57 44.01 -18.64 -55.98
N THR A 58 44.23 -19.55 -55.01
CA THR A 58 45.42 -20.38 -54.61
C THR A 58 46.69 -19.70 -54.11
N PRO A 59 47.66 -20.50 -53.52
CA PRO A 59 47.55 -21.21 -52.22
C PRO A 59 48.78 -21.01 -51.29
N SER A 60 48.77 -21.74 -50.19
CA SER A 60 49.91 -22.17 -49.39
C SER A 60 50.42 -21.27 -48.26
N VAL A 61 50.39 -21.80 -47.05
CA VAL A 61 51.53 -22.32 -46.27
C VAL A 61 51.01 -22.95 -44.97
N LEU A 62 51.37 -24.23 -44.80
CA LEU A 62 51.16 -25.04 -43.58
C LEU A 62 52.04 -24.55 -42.41
N THR A 63 51.47 -24.37 -41.24
CA THR A 63 52.17 -24.50 -39.98
C THR A 63 51.24 -25.16 -38.94
N PRO A 64 51.78 -25.85 -37.92
CA PRO A 64 51.13 -27.04 -37.37
C PRO A 64 50.07 -26.78 -36.32
N THR A 65 49.05 -27.59 -36.42
CA THR A 65 47.90 -27.76 -35.53
C THR A 65 48.28 -27.96 -34.09
N ALA A 66 47.90 -26.98 -33.26
CA ALA A 66 47.70 -27.22 -31.84
C ALA A 66 46.36 -27.94 -31.67
N LEU A 67 46.37 -29.11 -31.06
CA LEU A 67 45.17 -29.85 -30.66
C LEU A 67 44.30 -28.97 -29.74
N SER A 68 43.26 -28.40 -30.30
CA SER A 68 42.19 -27.85 -29.55
C SER A 68 41.28 -28.99 -29.08
N THR A 69 41.29 -29.28 -27.79
CA THR A 69 40.27 -30.09 -27.12
C THR A 69 38.86 -29.62 -27.54
N PRO A 70 37.95 -30.51 -27.93
CA PRO A 70 36.61 -30.11 -28.33
C PRO A 70 35.93 -29.47 -27.13
N GLY A 71 35.59 -28.18 -27.25
CA GLY A 71 34.77 -27.45 -26.31
C GLY A 71 33.44 -28.19 -26.20
N ILE A 72 33.27 -28.91 -25.11
CA ILE A 72 32.00 -29.52 -24.73
C ILE A 72 30.99 -28.40 -24.69
N ASN A 73 30.00 -28.49 -25.57
CA ASN A 73 28.95 -27.50 -25.77
C ASN A 73 28.14 -27.31 -24.47
N ASN A 74 28.53 -26.38 -23.62
CA ASN A 74 27.89 -26.06 -22.34
C ASN A 74 26.38 -25.80 -22.45
N GLN A 75 25.89 -25.50 -23.66
CA GLN A 75 24.46 -25.32 -23.94
C GLN A 75 23.68 -26.64 -24.01
N ALA A 76 24.28 -27.75 -24.49
CA ALA A 76 23.60 -29.04 -24.57
C ALA A 76 23.45 -29.67 -23.17
N TRP A 77 24.41 -29.51 -22.29
CA TRP A 77 24.34 -29.95 -20.89
C TRP A 77 23.27 -29.24 -20.08
N ASN A 78 23.12 -27.94 -20.29
CA ASN A 78 22.10 -27.14 -19.56
C ASN A 78 20.66 -27.49 -19.96
N ARG A 79 20.40 -28.11 -21.07
CA ARG A 79 19.06 -28.55 -21.51
C ARG A 79 18.54 -29.81 -20.81
N GLN A 80 19.41 -30.62 -20.23
CA GLN A 80 19.03 -31.82 -19.48
C GLN A 80 18.77 -31.56 -18.00
N GLN A 81 19.13 -30.37 -17.48
CA GLN A 81 18.95 -29.98 -16.08
C GLN A 81 17.80 -29.01 -15.95
N ALA A 82 16.90 -29.28 -15.02
CA ALA A 82 15.81 -28.33 -14.68
C ALA A 82 16.32 -27.18 -13.84
N VAL A 83 17.20 -27.46 -12.85
CA VAL A 83 17.83 -26.43 -12.00
C VAL A 83 19.32 -26.77 -11.85
N SER A 84 20.14 -25.75 -12.00
CA SER A 84 21.60 -25.84 -11.75
C SER A 84 22.02 -24.63 -10.94
N VAL A 85 22.59 -24.87 -9.77
CA VAL A 85 23.14 -23.87 -8.85
C VAL A 85 24.63 -24.12 -8.73
N ARG A 86 25.46 -23.10 -8.95
CA ARG A 86 26.92 -23.22 -8.90
C ARG A 86 27.51 -22.12 -8.03
N HIS A 87 28.34 -22.51 -7.07
CA HIS A 87 29.07 -21.62 -6.16
C HIS A 87 28.18 -20.53 -5.54
N ALA A 88 27.01 -20.94 -5.05
CA ALA A 88 26.04 -20.00 -4.51
C ALA A 88 26.43 -19.48 -3.13
N PHE A 89 26.53 -18.16 -3.02
CA PHE A 89 26.72 -17.45 -1.74
C PHE A 89 25.57 -16.50 -1.52
N LYS A 90 25.04 -16.50 -0.29
CA LYS A 90 24.04 -15.55 0.16
C LYS A 90 24.26 -15.18 1.61
N SER A 91 24.31 -13.88 1.89
CA SER A 91 24.39 -13.32 3.22
C SER A 91 23.31 -12.27 3.44
N TYR A 92 22.96 -12.08 4.70
CA TYR A 92 22.03 -11.03 5.16
C TYR A 92 22.71 -10.19 6.23
N GLY A 93 22.22 -8.99 6.45
CA GLY A 93 22.69 -8.08 7.47
C GLY A 93 23.61 -6.99 6.93
N SER A 94 24.23 -6.26 7.85
CA SER A 94 25.12 -5.14 7.51
C SER A 94 26.46 -5.67 6.96
N SER A 95 27.07 -4.88 6.07
CA SER A 95 28.41 -5.17 5.54
C SER A 95 29.48 -5.38 6.64
N LYS A 96 29.26 -4.84 7.87
CA LYS A 96 30.16 -5.02 9.02
C LYS A 96 29.98 -6.37 9.73
N ASN A 97 28.76 -6.95 9.73
CA ASN A 97 28.44 -8.25 10.33
C ASN A 97 27.49 -9.04 9.41
N PRO A 98 28.01 -9.64 8.32
CA PRO A 98 27.20 -10.43 7.42
C PRO A 98 26.85 -11.79 8.04
N ASN A 99 25.57 -12.12 8.06
CA ASN A 99 25.13 -13.46 8.41
C ASN A 99 25.10 -14.33 7.12
N HIS A 100 26.06 -15.22 7.00
CA HIS A 100 26.18 -16.12 5.84
C HIS A 100 25.17 -17.26 5.94
N VAL A 101 24.21 -17.29 5.02
CA VAL A 101 23.15 -18.31 4.97
C VAL A 101 23.42 -19.37 3.92
N LEU A 102 24.02 -19.02 2.78
CA LEU A 102 24.51 -19.97 1.78
C LEU A 102 26.00 -19.74 1.58
N SER A 103 26.79 -20.82 1.59
CA SER A 103 28.25 -20.79 1.52
C SER A 103 28.76 -21.82 0.52
N ASN A 104 29.10 -21.38 -0.68
CA ASN A 104 29.61 -22.23 -1.75
C ASN A 104 28.72 -23.44 -2.06
N LEU A 105 27.39 -23.22 -2.18
CA LEU A 105 26.44 -24.28 -2.43
C LEU A 105 26.36 -24.61 -3.91
N ASN A 106 26.50 -25.91 -4.24
CA ASN A 106 26.29 -26.47 -5.57
C ASN A 106 25.10 -27.44 -5.49
N MET A 107 24.19 -27.39 -6.47
CA MET A 107 23.00 -28.22 -6.53
C MET A 107 22.59 -28.43 -7.99
N THR A 108 22.22 -29.66 -8.35
CA THR A 108 21.80 -30.02 -9.70
C THR A 108 20.51 -30.84 -9.66
N VAL A 109 19.46 -30.37 -10.33
CA VAL A 109 18.19 -31.11 -10.45
C VAL A 109 17.98 -31.55 -11.89
N ALA A 110 17.86 -32.85 -12.12
CA ALA A 110 17.56 -33.40 -13.41
C ALA A 110 16.10 -33.10 -13.83
N LYS A 111 15.87 -32.89 -15.12
CA LYS A 111 14.53 -32.71 -15.68
C LYS A 111 13.71 -33.98 -15.51
N GLY A 112 12.43 -33.88 -15.14
CA GLY A 112 11.55 -35.05 -14.97
C GLY A 112 11.80 -35.84 -13.70
N SER A 113 12.49 -35.27 -12.70
CA SER A 113 12.78 -35.96 -11.43
C SER A 113 12.16 -35.27 -10.22
N ILE A 114 12.05 -36.02 -9.13
CA ILE A 114 11.72 -35.48 -7.80
C ILE A 114 13.03 -35.32 -7.03
N TYR A 115 13.32 -34.11 -6.62
CA TYR A 115 14.47 -33.75 -5.79
C TYR A 115 14.02 -33.43 -4.35
N GLY A 116 14.49 -34.20 -3.39
CA GLY A 116 14.23 -34.01 -1.98
C GLY A 116 15.34 -33.18 -1.31
N LEU A 117 15.07 -31.96 -0.87
CA LEU A 117 16.03 -31.14 -0.13
C LEU A 117 15.79 -31.26 1.37
N LEU A 118 16.65 -31.96 2.05
CA LEU A 118 16.60 -32.25 3.47
C LEU A 118 17.58 -31.38 4.27
N GLY A 119 17.20 -31.04 5.48
CA GLY A 119 18.09 -30.33 6.42
C GLY A 119 17.31 -29.76 7.60
N ALA A 120 18.04 -29.45 8.66
CA ALA A 120 17.49 -28.83 9.86
C ALA A 120 16.83 -27.47 9.57
N SER A 121 15.93 -27.03 10.45
CA SER A 121 15.37 -25.66 10.36
C SER A 121 16.49 -24.63 10.46
N GLY A 122 16.42 -23.59 9.63
CA GLY A 122 17.42 -22.53 9.60
C GLY A 122 18.69 -22.83 8.80
N CYS A 123 18.86 -24.04 8.19
CA CYS A 123 20.06 -24.36 7.39
C CYS A 123 20.14 -23.64 6.04
N GLY A 124 19.10 -22.90 5.62
CA GLY A 124 19.08 -22.11 4.39
C GLY A 124 18.22 -22.64 3.24
N LYS A 125 17.40 -23.70 3.43
CA LYS A 125 16.53 -24.29 2.38
C LYS A 125 15.61 -23.26 1.73
N THR A 126 14.78 -22.56 2.53
CA THR A 126 13.85 -21.54 2.03
C THR A 126 14.57 -20.37 1.34
N THR A 127 15.78 -20.02 1.81
CA THR A 127 16.61 -19.00 1.13
C THR A 127 17.07 -19.48 -0.24
N LEU A 128 17.52 -20.72 -0.36
CA LEU A 128 17.91 -21.33 -1.63
C LEU A 128 16.72 -21.38 -2.60
N LEU A 129 15.57 -21.89 -2.16
CA LEU A 129 14.35 -21.92 -2.97
C LEU A 129 13.93 -20.51 -3.40
N SER A 130 14.03 -19.52 -2.52
CA SER A 130 13.74 -18.11 -2.86
C SER A 130 14.66 -17.56 -3.96
N CYS A 131 15.91 -18.01 -4.02
CA CYS A 131 16.83 -17.65 -5.10
C CYS A 131 16.50 -18.39 -6.41
N ILE A 132 16.12 -19.67 -6.34
CA ILE A 132 15.72 -20.47 -7.51
C ILE A 132 14.46 -19.90 -8.17
N VAL A 133 13.43 -19.50 -7.39
CA VAL A 133 12.20 -18.87 -7.94
C VAL A 133 12.42 -17.43 -8.41
N GLY A 134 13.62 -16.85 -8.21
CA GLY A 134 13.94 -15.49 -8.64
C GLY A 134 13.44 -14.39 -7.70
N ARG A 135 12.98 -14.76 -6.48
CA ARG A 135 12.56 -13.80 -5.45
C ARG A 135 13.75 -13.04 -4.87
N ARG A 136 14.89 -13.71 -4.68
CA ARG A 136 16.12 -13.12 -4.13
C ARG A 136 17.28 -13.37 -5.07
N ARG A 137 18.23 -12.43 -5.10
CA ARG A 137 19.48 -12.57 -5.85
C ARG A 137 20.57 -13.13 -4.96
N LEU A 138 21.47 -13.93 -5.53
CA LEU A 138 22.70 -14.35 -4.88
C LEU A 138 23.65 -13.15 -4.69
N ASN A 139 24.52 -13.24 -3.72
CA ASN A 139 25.64 -12.31 -3.58
C ASN A 139 26.74 -12.65 -4.59
N SER A 140 27.05 -13.95 -4.77
CA SER A 140 27.91 -14.47 -5.81
C SER A 140 27.49 -15.89 -6.22
N GLY A 141 27.96 -16.36 -7.35
CA GLY A 141 27.58 -17.63 -7.93
C GLY A 141 26.49 -17.51 -9.01
N GLU A 142 26.03 -18.63 -9.53
CA GLU A 142 25.09 -18.69 -10.65
C GLU A 142 23.94 -19.66 -10.36
N ILE A 143 22.74 -19.28 -10.83
CA ILE A 143 21.55 -20.13 -10.85
C ILE A 143 20.97 -20.15 -12.25
N TRP A 144 20.68 -21.34 -12.74
CA TRP A 144 19.98 -21.60 -13.99
C TRP A 144 18.72 -22.42 -13.68
N VAL A 145 17.58 -21.98 -14.21
CA VAL A 145 16.29 -22.63 -14.01
C VAL A 145 15.59 -22.77 -15.35
N LEU A 146 15.23 -24.00 -15.73
CA LEU A 146 14.56 -24.32 -16.99
C LEU A 146 15.29 -23.71 -18.22
N GLY A 147 16.63 -23.69 -18.18
CA GLY A 147 17.50 -23.17 -19.25
C GLY A 147 17.72 -21.66 -19.26
N GLY A 148 17.19 -20.90 -18.26
CA GLY A 148 17.36 -19.44 -18.14
C GLY A 148 17.82 -19.01 -16.76
N LYS A 149 18.41 -17.81 -16.66
CA LYS A 149 18.68 -17.19 -15.34
C LYS A 149 17.38 -16.61 -14.78
N PRO A 150 17.03 -16.86 -13.50
CA PRO A 150 15.82 -16.31 -12.89
C PRO A 150 15.78 -14.78 -13.01
N GLY A 151 14.64 -14.22 -13.44
CA GLY A 151 14.45 -12.78 -13.65
C GLY A 151 15.00 -12.23 -14.97
N SER A 152 15.61 -13.06 -15.84
CA SER A 152 16.00 -12.64 -17.19
C SER A 152 14.79 -12.68 -18.14
N LYS A 153 14.81 -11.79 -19.15
CA LYS A 153 13.75 -11.76 -20.19
C LYS A 153 13.74 -13.10 -20.94
N GLY A 154 12.57 -13.71 -21.08
CA GLY A 154 12.39 -14.98 -21.79
C GLY A 154 12.62 -16.25 -20.95
N SER A 155 13.08 -16.16 -19.68
CA SER A 155 13.23 -17.35 -18.83
C SER A 155 11.88 -17.94 -18.38
N GLY A 156 10.83 -17.11 -18.28
CA GLY A 156 9.53 -17.49 -17.71
C GLY A 156 9.58 -17.79 -16.21
N VAL A 157 10.68 -17.44 -15.53
CA VAL A 157 10.90 -17.61 -14.09
C VAL A 157 11.34 -16.26 -13.52
N PRO A 158 10.59 -15.66 -12.59
CA PRO A 158 9.27 -16.05 -12.07
C PRO A 158 8.15 -15.98 -13.13
N GLY A 159 7.13 -16.81 -12.97
CA GLY A 159 5.99 -16.83 -13.88
C GLY A 159 5.33 -18.19 -14.06
N LYS A 160 4.56 -18.38 -15.13
CA LYS A 160 3.70 -19.55 -15.40
C LYS A 160 4.45 -20.90 -15.41
N ARG A 161 5.77 -20.92 -15.69
CA ARG A 161 6.54 -22.18 -15.75
C ARG A 161 6.83 -22.79 -14.39
N VAL A 162 6.65 -22.01 -13.28
CA VAL A 162 6.96 -22.46 -11.92
C VAL A 162 5.72 -22.44 -11.04
N GLY A 163 5.40 -23.57 -10.40
CA GLY A 163 4.46 -23.68 -9.31
C GLY A 163 5.20 -23.58 -7.98
N TYR A 164 4.84 -22.62 -7.12
CA TYR A 164 5.52 -22.39 -5.87
C TYR A 164 4.57 -22.42 -4.68
N MET A 165 4.88 -23.27 -3.73
CA MET A 165 4.23 -23.32 -2.42
C MET A 165 5.26 -22.89 -1.36
N PRO A 166 5.12 -21.70 -0.76
CA PRO A 166 5.99 -21.26 0.33
C PRO A 166 5.72 -22.00 1.63
N GLN A 167 6.66 -21.94 2.57
CA GLN A 167 6.51 -22.50 3.92
C GLN A 167 5.37 -21.84 4.69
N GLU A 168 5.19 -20.52 4.53
CA GLU A 168 4.03 -19.77 5.02
C GLU A 168 2.81 -20.08 4.14
N ILE A 169 1.61 -20.00 4.71
CA ILE A 169 0.36 -20.32 3.98
C ILE A 169 0.15 -19.34 2.81
N ALA A 170 0.47 -18.06 3.00
CA ALA A 170 0.40 -16.97 2.01
C ALA A 170 -0.89 -17.03 1.14
N LEU A 171 -2.04 -17.03 1.80
CA LEU A 171 -3.37 -16.99 1.19
C LEU A 171 -4.21 -15.87 1.82
N TYR A 172 -5.11 -15.27 1.03
CA TYR A 172 -6.05 -14.27 1.53
C TYR A 172 -7.15 -14.93 2.37
N GLY A 173 -7.18 -14.64 3.66
CA GLY A 173 -8.14 -15.22 4.60
C GLY A 173 -9.59 -14.86 4.27
N GLU A 174 -9.81 -13.70 3.68
CA GLU A 174 -11.12 -13.19 3.28
C GLU A 174 -11.69 -13.85 2.02
N PHE A 175 -10.87 -14.63 1.30
CA PHE A 175 -11.31 -15.33 0.08
C PHE A 175 -11.91 -16.69 0.42
N THR A 176 -12.85 -17.11 -0.41
CA THR A 176 -13.27 -18.51 -0.48
C THR A 176 -12.21 -19.31 -1.25
N ILE A 177 -12.25 -20.66 -1.10
CA ILE A 177 -11.37 -21.56 -1.88
C ILE A 177 -11.53 -21.27 -3.38
N ARG A 178 -12.77 -21.14 -3.88
CA ARG A 178 -13.05 -20.83 -5.27
C ARG A 178 -12.40 -19.52 -5.72
N GLU A 179 -12.56 -18.44 -4.94
CA GLU A 179 -12.00 -17.13 -5.29
C GLU A 179 -10.48 -17.12 -5.24
N THR A 180 -9.87 -17.86 -4.31
CA THR A 180 -8.43 -18.05 -4.26
C THR A 180 -7.92 -18.70 -5.55
N MET A 181 -8.61 -19.74 -6.01
CA MET A 181 -8.23 -20.44 -7.25
C MET A 181 -8.49 -19.56 -8.48
N MET A 182 -9.60 -18.82 -8.52
CA MET A 182 -9.87 -17.85 -9.58
C MET A 182 -8.79 -16.76 -9.66
N TYR A 183 -8.40 -16.19 -8.50
CA TYR A 183 -7.38 -15.16 -8.42
C TYR A 183 -6.04 -15.61 -9.01
N PHE A 184 -5.52 -16.75 -8.55
CA PHE A 184 -4.26 -17.27 -9.05
C PHE A 184 -4.36 -17.78 -10.49
N GLY A 185 -5.48 -18.42 -10.87
CA GLY A 185 -5.72 -18.87 -12.23
C GLY A 185 -5.68 -17.72 -13.24
N TRP A 186 -6.33 -16.61 -12.95
CA TRP A 186 -6.27 -15.41 -13.80
C TRP A 186 -4.87 -14.80 -13.87
N ILE A 187 -4.11 -14.82 -12.76
CA ILE A 187 -2.70 -14.38 -12.78
C ILE A 187 -1.87 -15.25 -13.74
N PHE A 188 -2.11 -16.57 -13.77
CA PHE A 188 -1.44 -17.49 -14.68
C PHE A 188 -1.99 -17.45 -16.13
N GLY A 189 -3.03 -16.65 -16.39
CA GLY A 189 -3.65 -16.48 -17.71
C GLY A 189 -4.58 -17.62 -18.12
N MET A 190 -5.16 -18.34 -17.15
CA MET A 190 -6.13 -19.42 -17.40
C MET A 190 -7.52 -18.86 -17.68
N CYS A 191 -8.30 -19.55 -18.52
CA CYS A 191 -9.72 -19.24 -18.74
C CYS A 191 -10.58 -19.65 -17.53
N THR A 192 -11.68 -18.96 -17.30
CA THR A 192 -12.57 -19.26 -16.15
C THR A 192 -13.13 -20.69 -16.17
N SER A 193 -13.44 -21.23 -17.35
CA SER A 193 -13.88 -22.62 -17.54
C SER A 193 -12.81 -23.63 -17.11
N GLU A 194 -11.58 -23.44 -17.56
CA GLU A 194 -10.42 -24.25 -17.19
C GLU A 194 -10.15 -24.21 -15.67
N ILE A 195 -10.25 -23.01 -15.07
CA ILE A 195 -10.10 -22.85 -13.62
C ILE A 195 -11.14 -23.66 -12.85
N VAL A 196 -12.40 -23.63 -13.29
CA VAL A 196 -13.49 -24.35 -12.62
C VAL A 196 -13.31 -25.86 -12.74
N GLU A 197 -12.86 -26.38 -13.89
CA GLU A 197 -12.57 -27.79 -14.10
C GLU A 197 -11.42 -28.26 -13.21
N ARG A 198 -10.31 -27.53 -13.23
CA ARG A 198 -9.16 -27.83 -12.36
C ARG A 198 -9.52 -27.73 -10.87
N LEU A 199 -10.37 -26.77 -10.49
CA LEU A 199 -10.85 -26.64 -9.13
C LEU A 199 -11.61 -27.90 -8.67
N ARG A 200 -12.51 -28.44 -9.52
CA ARG A 200 -13.25 -29.67 -9.19
C ARG A 200 -12.31 -30.85 -8.93
N PHE A 201 -11.35 -31.03 -9.81
CA PHE A 201 -10.32 -32.06 -9.63
C PHE A 201 -9.54 -31.88 -8.32
N LEU A 202 -9.04 -30.66 -8.06
CA LEU A 202 -8.22 -30.38 -6.86
C LEU A 202 -9.01 -30.45 -5.55
N LEU A 203 -10.30 -30.09 -5.55
CA LEU A 203 -11.18 -30.26 -4.39
C LEU A 203 -11.30 -31.74 -3.98
N GLN A 204 -11.48 -32.61 -4.96
CA GLN A 204 -11.61 -34.05 -4.75
C GLN A 204 -10.26 -34.68 -4.41
N PHE A 205 -9.21 -34.36 -5.15
CA PHE A 205 -7.87 -34.92 -4.97
C PHE A 205 -7.27 -34.61 -3.59
N LEU A 206 -7.45 -33.36 -3.09
CA LEU A 206 -6.88 -32.90 -1.82
C LEU A 206 -7.88 -32.96 -0.66
N ASP A 207 -9.01 -33.61 -0.83
CA ASP A 207 -10.06 -33.70 0.19
C ASP A 207 -10.33 -32.34 0.83
N LEU A 208 -10.61 -31.34 -0.02
CA LEU A 208 -10.88 -29.99 0.43
C LEU A 208 -12.38 -29.81 0.73
N PRO A 209 -12.73 -28.98 1.72
CA PRO A 209 -14.13 -28.69 1.99
C PRO A 209 -14.78 -27.87 0.87
N SER A 210 -16.09 -27.61 1.02
CA SER A 210 -16.87 -26.87 0.03
C SER A 210 -16.13 -25.62 -0.49
N GLN A 211 -16.11 -25.46 -1.81
CA GLN A 211 -15.45 -24.35 -2.51
C GLN A 211 -15.87 -22.94 -2.05
N ASN A 212 -17.03 -22.80 -1.42
CA ASN A 212 -17.57 -21.53 -0.94
C ASN A 212 -17.11 -21.19 0.50
N ARG A 213 -16.32 -22.05 1.14
CA ARG A 213 -15.83 -21.82 2.50
C ARG A 213 -14.67 -20.81 2.47
N LEU A 214 -14.69 -19.85 3.41
CA LEU A 214 -13.64 -18.86 3.56
C LEU A 214 -12.33 -19.49 4.04
N VAL A 215 -11.20 -19.07 3.49
CA VAL A 215 -9.87 -19.60 3.84
C VAL A 215 -9.57 -19.39 5.33
N LYS A 216 -9.93 -18.26 5.93
CA LYS A 216 -9.73 -18.01 7.37
C LYS A 216 -10.48 -18.99 8.30
N ASN A 217 -11.56 -19.61 7.79
CA ASN A 217 -12.38 -20.55 8.54
C ASN A 217 -11.94 -22.02 8.34
N LEU A 218 -10.82 -22.25 7.66
CA LEU A 218 -10.21 -23.55 7.45
C LEU A 218 -9.21 -23.87 8.55
N SER A 219 -9.05 -25.15 8.87
CA SER A 219 -7.94 -25.60 9.71
C SER A 219 -6.58 -25.32 9.05
N GLY A 220 -5.51 -25.22 9.82
CA GLY A 220 -4.17 -24.98 9.27
C GLY A 220 -3.75 -26.00 8.21
N GLY A 221 -4.07 -27.29 8.40
CA GLY A 221 -3.85 -28.34 7.41
C GLY A 221 -4.68 -28.15 6.13
N GLN A 222 -5.95 -27.72 6.26
CA GLN A 222 -6.80 -27.41 5.10
C GLN A 222 -6.29 -26.20 4.34
N GLN A 223 -5.85 -25.13 5.04
CA GLN A 223 -5.25 -23.96 4.40
C GLN A 223 -3.98 -24.34 3.63
N ARG A 224 -3.16 -25.22 4.19
CA ARG A 224 -1.94 -25.73 3.54
C ARG A 224 -2.26 -26.54 2.30
N ARG A 225 -3.31 -27.37 2.32
CA ARG A 225 -3.82 -28.09 1.15
C ARG A 225 -4.34 -27.14 0.06
N VAL A 226 -5.02 -26.05 0.43
CA VAL A 226 -5.40 -25.00 -0.53
C VAL A 226 -4.17 -24.31 -1.12
N SER A 227 -3.14 -24.04 -0.31
CA SER A 227 -1.88 -23.48 -0.79
C SER A 227 -1.17 -24.39 -1.77
N PHE A 228 -1.22 -25.71 -1.53
CA PHE A 228 -0.70 -26.72 -2.46
C PHE A 228 -1.53 -26.80 -3.74
N ALA A 229 -2.86 -26.76 -3.65
CA ALA A 229 -3.75 -26.72 -4.80
C ALA A 229 -3.43 -25.55 -5.74
N VAL A 230 -3.16 -24.36 -5.19
CA VAL A 230 -2.75 -23.19 -5.97
C VAL A 230 -1.45 -23.43 -6.74
N ALA A 231 -0.49 -24.12 -6.14
CA ALA A 231 0.78 -24.42 -6.82
C ALA A 231 0.64 -25.42 -7.97
N LEU A 232 -0.34 -26.33 -7.89
CA LEU A 232 -0.63 -27.33 -8.94
C LEU A 232 -1.56 -26.83 -10.04
N MET A 233 -2.26 -25.73 -9.82
CA MET A 233 -3.41 -25.33 -10.61
C MET A 233 -3.13 -25.14 -12.11
N HIS A 234 -2.01 -24.50 -12.44
CA HIS A 234 -1.63 -24.11 -13.81
C HIS A 234 -0.68 -25.10 -14.48
N ASP A 235 -0.55 -26.29 -13.91
CA ASP A 235 0.24 -27.39 -14.44
C ASP A 235 1.70 -27.04 -14.82
N PRO A 236 2.51 -26.53 -13.87
CA PRO A 236 3.84 -25.99 -14.14
C PRO A 236 4.85 -27.05 -14.57
N GLU A 237 5.91 -26.65 -15.30
CA GLU A 237 7.06 -27.51 -15.65
C GLU A 237 7.94 -27.81 -14.42
N LEU A 238 8.09 -26.85 -13.52
CA LEU A 238 8.84 -26.98 -12.26
C LEU A 238 7.95 -26.66 -11.07
N LEU A 239 7.76 -27.64 -10.20
CA LEU A 239 7.01 -27.50 -8.96
C LEU A 239 7.97 -27.41 -7.76
N ILE A 240 7.88 -26.34 -6.99
CA ILE A 240 8.71 -26.10 -5.81
C ILE A 240 7.83 -26.04 -4.59
N LEU A 241 8.01 -27.00 -3.67
CA LEU A 241 7.17 -27.19 -2.51
C LEU A 241 8.02 -27.08 -1.23
N ASP A 242 7.77 -26.05 -0.44
CA ASP A 242 8.46 -25.84 0.84
C ASP A 242 7.62 -26.42 1.99
N GLU A 243 8.01 -27.62 2.46
CA GLU A 243 7.36 -28.40 3.52
C GLU A 243 5.86 -28.65 3.31
N PRO A 244 5.40 -29.22 2.17
CA PRO A 244 3.98 -29.28 1.80
C PRO A 244 3.15 -30.23 2.67
N THR A 245 3.76 -31.21 3.31
CA THR A 245 3.11 -32.28 4.05
C THR A 245 2.95 -32.02 5.54
N VAL A 246 3.47 -30.91 6.04
CA VAL A 246 3.36 -30.52 7.44
C VAL A 246 1.90 -30.27 7.83
N GLY A 247 1.41 -30.96 8.87
CA GLY A 247 0.02 -30.83 9.33
C GLY A 247 -1.02 -31.53 8.44
N VAL A 248 -0.57 -32.40 7.54
CA VAL A 248 -1.41 -33.25 6.70
C VAL A 248 -1.42 -34.67 7.28
N ASP A 249 -2.58 -35.32 7.26
CA ASP A 249 -2.73 -36.67 7.76
C ASP A 249 -1.97 -37.69 6.89
N PRO A 250 -1.60 -38.89 7.48
CA PRO A 250 -0.70 -39.84 6.81
C PRO A 250 -1.23 -40.38 5.48
N LEU A 251 -2.54 -40.66 5.39
CA LEU A 251 -3.14 -41.23 4.17
C LEU A 251 -3.09 -40.23 3.01
N LEU A 252 -3.47 -38.99 3.29
CA LEU A 252 -3.42 -37.94 2.28
C LEU A 252 -1.97 -37.57 1.92
N ARG A 253 -1.04 -37.66 2.86
CA ARG A 253 0.40 -37.49 2.60
C ARG A 253 0.89 -38.51 1.59
N GLN A 254 0.54 -39.78 1.77
CA GLN A 254 0.89 -40.83 0.81
C GLN A 254 0.25 -40.59 -0.56
N SER A 255 -1.01 -40.12 -0.62
CA SER A 255 -1.69 -39.78 -1.87
C SER A 255 -0.98 -38.63 -2.60
N ILE A 256 -0.53 -37.61 -1.89
CA ILE A 256 0.25 -36.49 -2.45
C ILE A 256 1.55 -37.01 -3.06
N TRP A 257 2.30 -37.85 -2.34
CA TRP A 257 3.53 -38.42 -2.85
C TRP A 257 3.31 -39.28 -4.10
N ASN A 258 2.29 -40.15 -4.08
CA ASN A 258 1.94 -40.99 -5.24
C ASN A 258 1.61 -40.11 -6.46
N HIS A 259 0.89 -39.00 -6.28
CA HIS A 259 0.59 -38.06 -7.35
C HIS A 259 1.85 -37.38 -7.87
N LEU A 260 2.77 -36.92 -6.99
CA LEU A 260 4.04 -36.32 -7.40
C LEU A 260 4.90 -37.30 -8.22
N VAL A 261 4.93 -38.59 -7.81
CA VAL A 261 5.60 -39.65 -8.57
C VAL A 261 4.91 -39.84 -9.93
N GLN A 262 3.58 -39.82 -9.97
CA GLN A 262 2.84 -40.00 -11.22
C GLN A 262 3.11 -38.87 -12.23
N ILE A 263 3.05 -37.59 -11.83
CA ILE A 263 3.26 -36.45 -12.73
C ILE A 263 4.71 -36.35 -13.23
N THR A 264 5.69 -37.00 -12.56
CA THR A 264 7.09 -37.00 -13.00
C THR A 264 7.42 -38.16 -13.91
N LYS A 265 6.57 -39.22 -14.01
CA LYS A 265 6.80 -40.38 -14.85
C LYS A 265 6.93 -40.05 -16.34
N ASP A 266 6.18 -39.04 -16.81
CA ASP A 266 6.21 -38.63 -18.21
C ASP A 266 7.46 -37.81 -18.59
N GLY A 267 8.39 -37.59 -17.63
CA GLY A 267 9.63 -36.85 -17.81
C GLY A 267 9.49 -35.34 -18.04
N ASN A 268 8.28 -34.81 -18.11
CA ASN A 268 8.02 -33.41 -18.43
C ASN A 268 7.93 -32.50 -17.21
N LYS A 269 7.58 -33.03 -16.03
CA LYS A 269 7.44 -32.30 -14.79
C LYS A 269 8.60 -32.59 -13.84
N THR A 270 9.14 -31.53 -13.24
CA THR A 270 10.22 -31.63 -12.24
C THR A 270 9.69 -31.10 -10.89
N VAL A 271 10.03 -31.79 -9.82
CA VAL A 271 9.58 -31.41 -8.48
C VAL A 271 10.78 -31.22 -7.56
N ILE A 272 10.82 -30.08 -6.86
CA ILE A 272 11.73 -29.85 -5.72
C ILE A 272 10.85 -29.77 -4.47
N ILE A 273 11.09 -30.64 -3.52
CA ILE A 273 10.35 -30.72 -2.26
C ILE A 273 11.30 -30.59 -1.09
N THR A 274 11.00 -29.69 -0.16
CA THR A 274 11.69 -29.67 1.13
C THR A 274 10.88 -30.44 2.15
N THR A 275 11.54 -31.20 2.95
CA THR A 275 10.94 -31.86 4.11
C THR A 275 11.96 -32.00 5.24
N HIS A 276 11.49 -32.07 6.45
CA HIS A 276 12.26 -32.50 7.61
C HIS A 276 11.92 -33.94 8.06
N TYR A 277 10.98 -34.59 7.36
CA TYR A 277 10.64 -36.00 7.54
C TYR A 277 11.49 -36.84 6.57
N ILE A 278 12.53 -37.47 7.09
CA ILE A 278 13.53 -38.20 6.28
C ILE A 278 12.89 -39.39 5.57
N GLU A 279 11.93 -40.07 6.17
CA GLU A 279 11.20 -41.20 5.57
C GLU A 279 10.45 -40.81 4.28
N GLU A 280 9.92 -39.59 4.20
CA GLU A 280 9.25 -39.09 2.99
C GLU A 280 10.21 -38.98 1.81
N ALA A 281 11.44 -38.58 2.10
CA ALA A 281 12.46 -38.37 1.06
C ALA A 281 12.91 -39.67 0.37
N ARG A 282 12.64 -40.85 0.94
CA ARG A 282 12.94 -42.14 0.29
C ARG A 282 12.26 -42.30 -1.07
N GLN A 283 11.17 -41.59 -1.33
CA GLN A 283 10.44 -41.63 -2.60
C GLN A 283 11.02 -40.67 -3.64
N ALA A 284 11.96 -39.79 -3.28
CA ALA A 284 12.62 -38.90 -4.20
C ALA A 284 13.64 -39.65 -5.07
N HIS A 285 13.87 -39.16 -6.30
CA HIS A 285 14.88 -39.71 -7.19
C HIS A 285 16.29 -39.31 -6.72
N THR A 286 16.46 -38.08 -6.28
CA THR A 286 17.72 -37.54 -5.75
C THR A 286 17.42 -36.80 -4.44
N ILE A 287 18.32 -36.93 -3.47
CA ILE A 287 18.25 -36.22 -2.18
C ILE A 287 19.47 -35.33 -2.03
N GLY A 288 19.23 -34.08 -1.65
CA GLY A 288 20.24 -33.13 -1.21
C GLY A 288 20.19 -32.95 0.32
N LEU A 289 21.25 -33.33 1.02
CA LEU A 289 21.39 -33.18 2.46
C LEU A 289 22.07 -31.83 2.76
N MET A 290 21.33 -30.89 3.36
CA MET A 290 21.80 -29.52 3.58
C MET A 290 22.00 -29.21 5.07
N ARG A 291 23.19 -28.63 5.41
CA ARG A 291 23.49 -28.13 6.76
C ARG A 291 24.37 -26.86 6.71
N SER A 292 24.05 -25.87 7.53
CA SER A 292 24.80 -24.61 7.66
C SER A 292 25.14 -23.95 6.32
N GLY A 293 24.17 -23.90 5.41
CA GLY A 293 24.32 -23.25 4.11
C GLY A 293 25.13 -24.02 3.05
N ARG A 294 25.51 -25.26 3.32
CA ARG A 294 26.25 -26.14 2.39
C ARG A 294 25.48 -27.42 2.13
N LEU A 295 25.64 -27.98 0.95
CA LEU A 295 25.16 -29.32 0.64
C LEU A 295 26.21 -30.34 1.09
N LEU A 296 25.82 -31.29 1.92
CA LEU A 296 26.72 -32.32 2.46
C LEU A 296 26.86 -33.51 1.53
N ALA A 297 25.76 -33.88 0.87
CA ALA A 297 25.71 -34.95 -0.11
C ALA A 297 24.52 -34.71 -1.07
N GLU A 298 24.64 -35.13 -2.30
CA GLU A 298 23.65 -35.05 -3.36
C GLU A 298 23.67 -36.31 -4.18
N GLU A 299 22.74 -37.26 -3.92
CA GLU A 299 22.68 -38.56 -4.60
C GLU A 299 21.32 -39.24 -4.41
N SER A 300 21.08 -40.36 -5.08
CA SER A 300 19.88 -41.16 -4.87
C SER A 300 19.82 -41.75 -3.43
N PRO A 301 18.63 -41.95 -2.85
CA PRO A 301 18.48 -42.52 -1.51
C PRO A 301 19.19 -43.85 -1.33
N ARG A 302 19.11 -44.71 -2.36
CA ARG A 302 19.74 -46.05 -2.36
C ARG A 302 21.26 -45.95 -2.39
N ALA A 303 21.82 -45.11 -3.23
CA ALA A 303 23.26 -44.93 -3.34
C ALA A 303 23.83 -44.33 -2.02
N LEU A 304 23.12 -43.36 -1.38
CA LEU A 304 23.54 -42.83 -0.07
C LEU A 304 23.62 -43.90 1.01
N LEU A 305 22.61 -44.77 1.10
CA LEU A 305 22.60 -45.86 2.08
C LEU A 305 23.77 -46.85 1.83
N GLN A 306 24.05 -47.19 0.57
CA GLN A 306 25.16 -48.06 0.22
C GLN A 306 26.53 -47.43 0.44
N MET A 307 26.72 -46.16 0.01
CA MET A 307 27.98 -45.45 0.13
C MET A 307 28.45 -45.27 1.59
N TYR A 308 27.50 -45.00 2.48
CA TYR A 308 27.81 -44.77 3.90
C TYR A 308 27.62 -46.02 4.75
N ASN A 309 27.15 -47.13 4.18
CA ASN A 309 26.85 -48.37 4.84
C ASN A 309 26.00 -48.17 6.12
N CYS A 310 24.88 -47.51 5.93
CA CYS A 310 23.92 -47.18 7.00
C CYS A 310 22.54 -47.78 6.70
N PRO A 311 21.81 -48.29 7.71
CA PRO A 311 20.48 -48.84 7.50
C PRO A 311 19.40 -47.78 7.23
N SER A 312 19.65 -46.51 7.63
CA SER A 312 18.67 -45.42 7.46
C SER A 312 19.33 -44.14 6.98
N LEU A 313 18.55 -43.31 6.26
CA LEU A 313 18.97 -41.99 5.80
C LEU A 313 19.25 -41.04 6.97
N GLU A 314 18.61 -41.24 8.12
CA GLU A 314 18.84 -40.51 9.35
C GLU A 314 20.26 -40.70 9.87
N GLU A 315 20.76 -41.94 9.83
CA GLU A 315 22.12 -42.26 10.22
C GLU A 315 23.14 -41.69 9.24
N VAL A 316 22.85 -41.73 7.93
CA VAL A 316 23.68 -41.07 6.92
C VAL A 316 23.80 -39.57 7.24
N PHE A 317 22.67 -38.90 7.48
CA PHE A 317 22.66 -37.48 7.82
C PHE A 317 23.42 -37.18 9.11
N LEU A 318 23.24 -38.02 10.13
CA LEU A 318 23.94 -37.89 11.40
C LEU A 318 25.45 -38.07 11.24
N LYS A 319 25.88 -39.09 10.48
CA LYS A 319 27.29 -39.37 10.17
C LYS A 319 27.98 -38.23 9.42
N LEU A 320 27.32 -37.70 8.40
CA LEU A 320 27.81 -36.53 7.65
C LEU A 320 27.83 -35.27 8.50
N SER A 321 26.82 -35.06 9.33
CA SER A 321 26.72 -33.92 10.23
C SER A 321 27.81 -33.89 11.30
N ARG A 322 28.22 -35.07 11.83
CA ARG A 322 29.31 -35.23 12.79
C ARG A 322 30.67 -34.94 12.13
N LYS A 323 30.90 -35.45 10.92
CA LYS A 323 32.13 -35.14 10.16
C LYS A 323 32.32 -33.64 9.94
N GLN A 324 31.26 -32.90 9.59
CA GLN A 324 31.35 -31.45 9.43
C GLN A 324 31.67 -30.70 10.74
N GLY A 325 31.20 -31.21 11.90
CA GLY A 325 31.46 -30.60 13.22
C GLY A 325 32.88 -30.85 13.75
N SER A 326 33.63 -31.79 13.17
CA SER A 326 35.00 -32.14 13.63
C SER A 326 36.11 -31.24 13.01
N TYR A 327 35.77 -30.34 12.08
CA TYR A 327 36.67 -29.32 11.60
C TYR A 327 36.44 -28.01 12.37
N PRO A 328 37.45 -27.44 13.05
CA PRO A 328 37.33 -26.14 13.66
C PRO A 328 37.04 -25.08 12.57
N PRO A 329 36.26 -24.04 12.87
CA PRO A 329 36.09 -22.96 11.93
C PRO A 329 37.46 -22.31 11.72
N THR A 330 38.07 -22.49 10.56
CA THR A 330 39.22 -21.69 10.12
C THR A 330 38.70 -20.27 9.96
N ASN A 331 38.94 -19.45 11.03
CA ASN A 331 38.98 -18.02 10.95
C ASN A 331 40.16 -17.64 10.05
N THR A 332 39.97 -17.67 8.76
CA THR A 332 40.83 -17.00 7.80
C THR A 332 39.94 -15.98 7.12
N GLU A 333 39.99 -14.76 7.59
CA GLU A 333 39.61 -13.58 6.87
C GLU A 333 40.35 -13.58 5.53
N LEU A 334 39.76 -14.11 4.51
CA LEU A 334 40.21 -13.90 3.13
C LEU A 334 39.70 -12.52 2.69
N ASN A 335 40.58 -11.54 2.85
CA ASN A 335 40.59 -10.31 2.10
C ASN A 335 40.59 -10.65 0.62
N PHE A 336 39.41 -10.74 -0.04
CA PHE A 336 39.26 -10.79 -1.46
C PHE A 336 39.32 -9.39 -2.06
N SER A 337 40.50 -8.79 -2.02
CA SER A 337 40.88 -7.76 -2.98
C SER A 337 42.30 -8.10 -3.48
N ASN A 338 42.39 -8.40 -4.77
CA ASN A 338 43.62 -8.58 -5.52
C ASN A 338 44.44 -9.88 -5.24
N ASN A 339 44.08 -10.99 -5.88
CA ASN A 339 45.06 -11.88 -6.48
C ASN A 339 44.40 -12.94 -7.36
N MET A 340 44.25 -12.63 -8.62
CA MET A 340 43.93 -13.61 -9.69
C MET A 340 45.14 -14.46 -10.16
N ASN A 341 46.21 -14.51 -9.39
CA ASN A 341 47.47 -15.15 -9.81
C ASN A 341 47.96 -16.27 -8.89
N PHE A 342 47.08 -16.97 -8.15
CA PHE A 342 47.54 -18.04 -7.25
C PHE A 342 47.03 -19.44 -7.58
N ALA A 343 46.48 -19.66 -8.77
CA ALA A 343 46.05 -21.01 -9.21
C ALA A 343 47.03 -21.75 -10.10
N SER A 344 48.28 -21.24 -10.29
CA SER A 344 49.24 -21.87 -11.26
C SER A 344 50.54 -22.38 -10.60
N SER A 345 50.69 -22.40 -9.28
CA SER A 345 51.99 -22.78 -8.68
C SER A 345 52.01 -24.01 -7.74
N TYR A 346 50.91 -24.82 -7.77
CA TYR A 346 50.92 -26.06 -6.97
C TYR A 346 50.86 -27.34 -7.84
N ILE A 347 51.54 -27.34 -8.96
CA ILE A 347 51.87 -28.58 -9.66
C ILE A 347 53.38 -28.59 -9.83
N SER A 348 54.09 -28.94 -8.78
CA SER A 348 55.41 -29.58 -8.82
C SER A 348 55.99 -29.66 -7.37
N LYS A 349 55.67 -30.77 -6.73
CA LYS A 349 56.67 -31.50 -5.90
C LYS A 349 56.06 -32.87 -5.54
N LYS A 350 56.68 -33.89 -6.08
CA LYS A 350 56.61 -35.25 -5.61
C LYS A 350 57.08 -35.31 -4.17
N ASP A 351 56.39 -36.04 -3.33
CA ASP A 351 56.79 -37.14 -2.49
C ASP A 351 55.92 -37.33 -1.28
N GLU A 352 55.48 -38.57 -1.12
CA GLU A 352 54.90 -39.30 -0.02
C GLU A 352 53.39 -39.20 0.27
N PRO A 353 52.74 -40.33 0.55
CA PRO A 353 51.28 -40.46 0.61
C PRO A 353 50.80 -40.16 2.03
N VAL A 354 50.36 -38.95 2.22
CA VAL A 354 49.47 -38.64 3.35
C VAL A 354 48.03 -38.70 2.81
N TYR A 355 47.24 -39.59 3.35
CA TYR A 355 45.82 -39.72 3.11
C TYR A 355 45.14 -38.36 3.25
N ALA A 356 45.08 -37.61 2.21
CA ALA A 356 44.34 -36.38 2.07
C ALA A 356 43.12 -36.65 1.22
N THR A 357 42.06 -36.97 1.93
CA THR A 357 40.67 -36.60 1.65
C THR A 357 40.30 -36.40 0.17
N GLU A 358 39.92 -37.49 -0.45
CA GLU A 358 39.11 -37.54 -1.68
C GLU A 358 37.66 -37.04 -1.52
N GLU A 359 37.35 -36.19 -0.55
CA GLU A 359 35.97 -35.74 -0.29
C GLU A 359 35.52 -34.55 -1.14
N SER A 360 36.39 -33.90 -1.88
CA SER A 360 35.99 -32.76 -2.76
C SER A 360 35.93 -33.13 -4.24
N ALA A 361 36.45 -34.29 -4.64
CA ALA A 361 36.56 -34.73 -6.06
C ALA A 361 35.47 -35.73 -6.47
N VAL A 362 34.79 -36.34 -5.51
CA VAL A 362 33.83 -37.46 -5.80
C VAL A 362 32.46 -36.94 -6.23
N ILE A 363 32.13 -35.69 -5.99
CA ILE A 363 30.82 -35.15 -6.36
C ILE A 363 30.64 -34.88 -7.85
N GLY A 364 31.71 -34.92 -8.60
CA GLY A 364 31.67 -34.62 -10.05
C GLY A 364 31.86 -35.78 -11.00
N LEU A 365 32.18 -36.99 -10.51
CA LEU A 365 32.66 -38.06 -11.38
C LEU A 365 31.78 -39.31 -11.54
N THR A 366 30.69 -39.45 -10.81
CA THR A 366 29.89 -40.68 -10.84
C THR A 366 28.84 -40.75 -11.95
N PHE A 367 28.75 -39.77 -12.83
CA PHE A 367 27.78 -39.84 -13.93
C PHE A 367 28.27 -40.55 -15.17
N HIS A 368 29.47 -41.18 -15.18
CA HIS A 368 30.04 -41.71 -16.40
C HIS A 368 29.94 -43.22 -16.58
N GLN A 369 29.30 -43.95 -15.66
CA GLN A 369 29.33 -45.43 -15.74
C GLN A 369 27.98 -46.15 -15.79
N SER A 370 26.90 -45.48 -16.09
CA SER A 370 25.59 -46.13 -16.30
C SER A 370 25.08 -45.95 -17.72
N LYS A 371 25.97 -46.15 -18.71
CA LYS A 371 25.59 -46.11 -20.11
C LYS A 371 26.06 -47.36 -20.81
N GLU A 372 25.57 -48.48 -20.37
CA GLU A 372 25.51 -49.69 -21.21
C GLU A 372 24.46 -50.63 -20.63
N VAL A 373 23.23 -50.56 -21.12
CA VAL A 373 22.33 -51.69 -21.30
C VAL A 373 21.29 -51.32 -22.34
N LEU A 374 21.51 -51.81 -23.53
CA LEU A 374 20.58 -52.34 -24.53
C LEU A 374 19.41 -51.43 -24.99
N ILE A 375 19.68 -50.86 -26.15
CA ILE A 375 18.68 -50.64 -27.18
C ILE A 375 18.35 -51.99 -27.83
N HIS A 376 17.14 -52.45 -27.67
CA HIS A 376 16.54 -53.40 -28.63
C HIS A 376 15.23 -52.79 -29.11
N ASP A 377 15.26 -52.53 -30.43
CA ASP A 377 14.06 -52.23 -31.21
C ASP A 377 12.98 -53.28 -31.02
N THR A 378 11.76 -52.84 -30.85
CA THR A 378 10.62 -53.48 -31.52
C THR A 378 9.45 -52.49 -31.68
N THR A 379 9.13 -52.35 -32.91
CA THR A 379 7.96 -51.80 -33.58
C THR A 379 6.60 -52.10 -32.97
N ASN A 380 5.72 -51.09 -33.07
CA ASN A 380 4.26 -51.17 -33.20
C ASN A 380 3.45 -51.78 -32.07
N GLY A 381 2.69 -50.94 -31.40
CA GLY A 381 1.58 -51.33 -30.53
C GLY A 381 0.69 -50.16 -30.17
N VAL A 382 -0.39 -50.00 -30.90
CA VAL A 382 -1.53 -49.13 -30.57
C VAL A 382 -2.10 -49.56 -29.24
N GLY A 383 -1.98 -48.72 -28.20
CA GLY A 383 -2.58 -48.93 -26.88
C GLY A 383 -3.88 -48.18 -26.76
N SER A 384 -4.97 -48.88 -26.82
CA SER A 384 -6.34 -48.39 -26.54
C SER A 384 -6.50 -48.02 -25.07
N HIS A 385 -6.96 -46.81 -24.81
CA HIS A 385 -7.36 -46.33 -23.47
C HIS A 385 -8.75 -46.86 -23.14
N TYR A 386 -8.85 -47.70 -22.10
CA TYR A 386 -10.09 -48.12 -21.47
C TYR A 386 -10.05 -47.73 -19.98
N ASP A 387 -11.26 -47.40 -19.41
CA ASP A 387 -11.40 -47.20 -17.98
C ASP A 387 -11.39 -48.52 -17.21
N LEU A 388 -11.35 -48.46 -15.88
CA LEU A 388 -11.31 -49.65 -15.00
C LEU A 388 -12.54 -50.56 -15.13
N ASN A 389 -13.52 -50.23 -15.95
CA ASN A 389 -14.74 -51.01 -16.21
C ASN A 389 -14.95 -51.34 -17.72
N GLY A 390 -13.96 -51.18 -18.54
CA GLY A 390 -14.00 -51.66 -19.93
C GLY A 390 -14.90 -50.87 -20.88
N LYS A 391 -15.21 -49.58 -20.61
CA LYS A 391 -15.95 -48.71 -21.51
C LYS A 391 -15.02 -47.67 -22.16
N PRO A 392 -15.08 -47.45 -23.48
CA PRO A 392 -14.32 -46.42 -24.14
C PRO A 392 -14.76 -45.03 -23.72
N LEU A 393 -13.83 -44.17 -23.32
CA LEU A 393 -14.03 -42.73 -23.08
C LEU A 393 -14.31 -42.03 -24.42
N PRO A 394 -15.27 -41.06 -24.46
CA PRO A 394 -15.60 -40.33 -25.68
C PRO A 394 -14.39 -39.52 -26.16
N GLY A 395 -14.07 -39.75 -27.45
CA GLY A 395 -12.88 -39.23 -28.10
C GLY A 395 -12.74 -37.72 -28.04
N HIS A 396 -11.63 -37.27 -27.50
CA HIS A 396 -11.10 -35.94 -27.79
C HIS A 396 -10.71 -35.86 -29.26
N LYS A 397 -11.43 -35.06 -30.04
CA LYS A 397 -10.92 -34.59 -31.32
C LYS A 397 -9.67 -33.75 -31.04
N GLU A 398 -8.53 -34.24 -31.37
CA GLU A 398 -7.35 -33.43 -31.61
C GLU A 398 -7.65 -32.47 -32.77
N SER A 399 -8.01 -31.25 -32.42
CA SER A 399 -7.84 -30.13 -33.32
C SER A 399 -6.40 -29.68 -33.18
N THR A 400 -5.53 -30.20 -34.01
CA THR A 400 -4.26 -29.57 -34.37
C THR A 400 -4.58 -28.26 -35.03
N ILE A 401 -4.70 -27.22 -34.20
CA ILE A 401 -4.55 -25.86 -34.66
C ILE A 401 -3.07 -25.59 -34.66
N GLU A 402 -2.47 -25.75 -35.84
CA GLU A 402 -1.21 -25.12 -36.15
C GLU A 402 -1.41 -23.61 -35.98
N CYS A 403 -0.99 -23.06 -34.86
CA CYS A 403 -0.80 -21.63 -34.70
C CYS A 403 0.48 -21.26 -35.44
N GLU A 404 0.37 -21.03 -36.75
CA GLU A 404 1.29 -20.21 -37.51
C GLU A 404 1.18 -18.79 -36.92
N ASP A 405 2.33 -18.22 -36.48
CA ASP A 405 2.56 -16.83 -36.12
C ASP A 405 1.64 -16.22 -35.03
N CYS A 406 1.66 -16.79 -33.83
CA CYS A 406 1.30 -16.03 -32.65
C CYS A 406 2.42 -15.04 -32.30
N ASP A 407 2.26 -13.81 -32.71
CA ASP A 407 3.11 -12.69 -32.35
C ASP A 407 3.21 -12.63 -30.81
N PHE A 408 4.42 -12.77 -30.29
CA PHE A 408 4.74 -12.84 -28.85
C PHE A 408 4.24 -11.61 -28.05
N THR A 409 3.85 -10.57 -28.78
CA THR A 409 3.28 -9.34 -28.23
C THR A 409 1.82 -9.46 -27.81
N ASP A 410 1.01 -10.31 -28.44
CA ASP A 410 -0.42 -10.47 -28.14
C ASP A 410 -0.67 -11.37 -26.93
N CYS A 411 0.16 -12.39 -26.70
CA CYS A 411 0.14 -13.17 -25.46
C CYS A 411 0.53 -12.33 -24.24
N TYR A 412 1.40 -11.34 -24.40
CA TYR A 412 1.80 -10.44 -23.31
C TYR A 412 0.69 -9.46 -22.92
N LYS A 413 -0.07 -8.94 -23.88
CA LYS A 413 -1.20 -8.02 -23.64
C LYS A 413 -2.36 -8.71 -22.93
N VAL A 414 -2.72 -9.91 -23.33
CA VAL A 414 -3.83 -10.66 -22.71
C VAL A 414 -3.49 -11.06 -21.28
N THR A 415 -2.26 -11.49 -20.98
CA THR A 415 -1.83 -11.82 -19.61
C THR A 415 -1.77 -10.60 -18.69
N SER A 416 -1.36 -9.44 -19.15
CA SER A 416 -1.30 -8.22 -18.34
C SER A 416 -2.71 -7.77 -17.92
N THR A 417 -3.68 -7.80 -18.83
CA THR A 417 -5.07 -7.39 -18.54
C THR A 417 -5.73 -8.34 -17.51
N GLY A 418 -5.51 -9.65 -17.64
CA GLY A 418 -6.00 -10.64 -16.68
C GLY A 418 -5.41 -10.46 -15.28
N LYS A 419 -4.11 -10.16 -15.17
CA LYS A 419 -3.43 -9.88 -13.90
C LYS A 419 -3.97 -8.64 -13.22
N ILE A 420 -4.12 -7.53 -13.95
CA ILE A 420 -4.68 -6.28 -13.41
C ILE A 420 -6.10 -6.50 -12.92
N ARG A 421 -6.95 -7.20 -13.70
CA ARG A 421 -8.31 -7.54 -13.30
C ARG A 421 -8.35 -8.34 -12.00
N ALA A 422 -7.52 -9.38 -11.89
CA ALA A 422 -7.42 -10.21 -10.70
C ALA A 422 -6.98 -9.41 -9.47
N LEU A 423 -5.99 -8.52 -9.62
CA LEU A 423 -5.49 -7.66 -8.56
C LEU A 423 -6.52 -6.64 -8.09
N LEU A 424 -7.25 -6.00 -9.01
CA LEU A 424 -8.31 -5.05 -8.67
C LEU A 424 -9.45 -5.75 -7.94
N GLN A 425 -9.89 -6.89 -8.45
CA GLN A 425 -10.95 -7.68 -7.81
C GLN A 425 -10.53 -8.16 -6.41
N LYS A 426 -9.27 -8.56 -6.23
CA LYS A 426 -8.71 -8.92 -4.93
C LYS A 426 -8.81 -7.76 -3.95
N ASN A 427 -8.32 -6.58 -4.33
CA ASN A 427 -8.32 -5.41 -3.44
C ASN A 427 -9.74 -5.00 -3.04
N PHE A 428 -10.65 -4.99 -4.01
CA PHE A 428 -12.06 -4.63 -3.78
C PHE A 428 -12.76 -5.64 -2.87
N LEU A 429 -12.56 -6.94 -3.11
CA LEU A 429 -13.19 -7.99 -2.34
C LEU A 429 -12.69 -8.03 -0.89
N ARG A 430 -11.37 -7.84 -0.68
CA ARG A 430 -10.76 -7.76 0.65
C ARG A 430 -11.34 -6.59 1.44
N MET A 431 -11.43 -5.43 0.83
CA MET A 431 -12.00 -4.23 1.45
C MET A 431 -13.48 -4.43 1.79
N TRP A 432 -14.29 -4.91 0.84
CA TRP A 432 -15.75 -5.07 1.00
C TRP A 432 -16.14 -6.08 2.07
N ARG A 433 -15.36 -7.15 2.23
CA ARG A 433 -15.63 -8.20 3.23
C ARG A 433 -15.21 -7.88 4.64
N ASN A 434 -14.35 -6.90 4.81
CA ASN A 434 -14.01 -6.42 6.14
C ASN A 434 -14.91 -5.23 6.51
N VAL A 435 -16.13 -5.56 6.98
CA VAL A 435 -17.16 -4.58 7.33
C VAL A 435 -16.65 -3.56 8.36
N GLY A 436 -15.84 -4.01 9.35
CA GLY A 436 -15.27 -3.10 10.34
C GLY A 436 -14.34 -2.07 9.74
N VAL A 437 -13.48 -2.48 8.81
CA VAL A 437 -12.58 -1.57 8.09
C VAL A 437 -13.37 -0.64 7.18
N MET A 438 -14.39 -1.14 6.46
CA MET A 438 -15.25 -0.31 5.62
C MET A 438 -15.99 0.75 6.40
N LEU A 439 -16.58 0.37 7.53
CA LEU A 439 -17.27 1.31 8.41
C LEU A 439 -16.28 2.37 8.93
N PHE A 440 -15.11 1.95 9.38
CA PHE A 440 -14.09 2.87 9.87
C PHE A 440 -13.62 3.84 8.77
N ILE A 441 -13.38 3.36 7.55
CA ILE A 441 -12.92 4.17 6.41
C ILE A 441 -13.91 5.29 6.06
N PHE A 442 -15.21 5.03 6.10
CA PHE A 442 -16.23 6.01 5.70
C PHE A 442 -16.84 6.76 6.88
N ALA A 443 -16.94 6.17 8.07
CA ALA A 443 -17.48 6.86 9.25
C ALA A 443 -16.46 7.82 9.86
N LEU A 444 -15.16 7.50 9.85
CA LEU A 444 -14.13 8.32 10.47
C LEU A 444 -14.08 9.75 9.91
N PRO A 445 -14.01 9.99 8.58
CA PRO A 445 -14.02 11.35 8.03
C PRO A 445 -15.28 12.11 8.36
N VAL A 446 -16.45 11.45 8.33
CA VAL A 446 -17.73 12.08 8.72
C VAL A 446 -17.71 12.47 10.18
N MET A 447 -17.27 11.59 11.07
CA MET A 447 -17.14 11.90 12.50
C MET A 447 -16.16 13.05 12.76
N GLN A 448 -15.05 13.11 12.04
CA GLN A 448 -14.08 14.21 12.16
C GLN A 448 -14.71 15.55 11.75
N VAL A 449 -15.47 15.58 10.65
CA VAL A 449 -16.18 16.79 10.18
C VAL A 449 -17.23 17.21 11.20
N ILE A 450 -18.06 16.27 11.68
CA ILE A 450 -19.10 16.57 12.69
C ILE A 450 -18.47 17.13 13.95
N LEU A 451 -17.44 16.46 14.49
CA LEU A 451 -16.77 16.92 15.71
C LEU A 451 -16.11 18.29 15.51
N PHE A 452 -15.48 18.52 14.36
CA PHE A 452 -14.88 19.81 14.04
C PHE A 452 -15.93 20.93 14.02
N CYS A 453 -17.01 20.75 13.26
CA CYS A 453 -18.04 21.79 13.12
C CYS A 453 -18.85 22.02 14.42
N LEU A 454 -19.05 20.99 15.25
CA LEU A 454 -19.71 21.15 16.54
C LEU A 454 -18.80 21.77 17.60
N ALA A 455 -17.51 21.47 17.57
CA ALA A 455 -16.55 21.96 18.57
C ALA A 455 -16.05 23.38 18.27
N ILE A 456 -15.90 23.75 17.00
CA ILE A 456 -15.26 25.01 16.58
C ILE A 456 -16.25 25.95 15.90
N GLY A 457 -17.44 25.50 15.52
CA GLY A 457 -18.38 26.23 14.67
C GLY A 457 -19.26 27.26 15.38
N ARG A 458 -19.20 27.44 16.70
CA ARG A 458 -20.09 28.35 17.44
C ARG A 458 -19.28 29.26 18.31
N ASP A 459 -19.75 30.53 18.39
CA ASP A 459 -19.24 31.47 19.36
C ASP A 459 -19.63 31.00 20.78
N PRO A 460 -18.76 31.21 21.79
CA PRO A 460 -19.04 30.83 23.17
C PRO A 460 -20.22 31.61 23.70
N THR A 461 -21.20 30.91 24.28
CA THR A 461 -22.39 31.47 24.89
C THR A 461 -22.41 31.23 26.40
N GLY A 462 -23.20 32.01 27.13
CA GLY A 462 -23.36 31.84 28.57
C GLY A 462 -22.15 32.30 29.40
N LEU A 463 -21.35 33.24 28.88
CA LEU A 463 -20.17 33.76 29.56
C LEU A 463 -20.59 34.65 30.75
N LYS A 464 -20.14 34.29 31.94
CA LYS A 464 -20.44 35.05 33.15
C LYS A 464 -19.60 36.30 33.23
N LEU A 465 -20.27 37.45 33.39
CA LEU A 465 -19.67 38.75 33.58
C LEU A 465 -20.08 39.32 34.94
N ALA A 466 -19.13 39.65 35.79
CA ALA A 466 -19.39 40.27 37.09
C ALA A 466 -19.73 41.74 36.87
N VAL A 467 -20.91 42.16 37.32
CA VAL A 467 -21.40 43.53 37.18
C VAL A 467 -21.48 44.17 38.58
N VAL A 468 -20.86 45.31 38.74
CA VAL A 468 -20.93 46.15 39.91
C VAL A 468 -21.55 47.48 39.51
N ASN A 469 -22.75 47.76 39.97
CA ASN A 469 -23.44 49.01 39.69
C ASN A 469 -23.60 49.76 40.98
N SER A 470 -22.69 50.71 41.26
CA SER A 470 -22.73 51.57 42.48
C SER A 470 -23.76 52.69 42.42
N GLU A 471 -24.30 52.92 41.20
CA GLU A 471 -25.41 53.87 41.03
C GLU A 471 -26.71 53.41 41.72
N MET A 472 -26.81 52.06 41.97
CA MET A 472 -27.97 51.46 42.61
C MET A 472 -27.66 50.85 43.97
N PHE A 473 -28.58 50.99 44.92
CA PHE A 473 -28.43 50.26 46.15
C PHE A 473 -28.42 48.73 45.90
N TRP A 474 -27.47 48.07 46.46
CA TRP A 474 -27.23 46.60 46.32
C TRP A 474 -28.47 45.71 46.48
N ASN A 475 -29.43 46.17 47.35
CA ASN A 475 -30.63 45.39 47.65
C ASN A 475 -31.71 45.42 46.56
N ASN A 476 -31.63 46.30 45.57
CA ASN A 476 -32.65 46.45 44.53
C ASN A 476 -32.21 45.70 43.25
N LYS A 477 -32.55 44.39 43.10
CA LYS A 477 -32.20 43.53 42.03
C LYS A 477 -32.83 43.86 40.67
N SER A 478 -33.78 44.73 40.58
CA SER A 478 -34.48 45.15 39.37
C SER A 478 -33.96 46.50 38.88
N CYS A 479 -33.23 46.48 37.77
CA CYS A 479 -32.81 47.66 37.06
C CYS A 479 -33.99 48.32 36.33
N PRO A 480 -34.40 49.54 36.72
CA PRO A 480 -35.45 50.28 36.02
C PRO A 480 -34.89 50.70 34.63
N VAL A 481 -35.63 50.41 33.59
CA VAL A 481 -35.29 50.81 32.23
C VAL A 481 -36.37 51.76 31.72
N TYR A 482 -35.94 52.93 31.31
CA TYR A 482 -36.82 53.93 30.69
C TYR A 482 -36.47 54.05 29.22
N ASP A 483 -37.47 53.89 28.35
CA ASP A 483 -37.27 53.93 26.90
C ASP A 483 -37.37 55.32 26.28
N ASN A 484 -37.69 56.32 27.10
CA ASN A 484 -37.82 57.74 26.71
C ASN A 484 -36.49 58.50 26.90
N CYS A 485 -36.43 59.78 26.48
CA CYS A 485 -35.31 60.69 26.77
C CYS A 485 -35.25 61.04 28.28
N THR A 486 -35.06 60.02 29.11
CA THR A 486 -34.82 60.17 30.55
C THR A 486 -33.36 59.87 30.83
N THR A 487 -32.73 60.83 31.54
CA THR A 487 -31.32 60.71 31.92
C THR A 487 -31.18 60.10 33.32
N SER A 488 -32.03 59.11 33.67
CA SER A 488 -31.98 58.44 34.97
C SER A 488 -31.54 57.00 34.77
N PHE A 489 -30.59 56.49 35.57
CA PHE A 489 -30.09 55.11 35.55
C PHE A 489 -29.61 54.62 34.20
N LEU A 490 -28.76 55.40 33.55
CA LEU A 490 -28.19 55.05 32.24
C LEU A 490 -27.33 53.79 32.29
N SER A 491 -26.77 53.43 33.43
CA SER A 491 -26.08 52.15 33.65
C SER A 491 -27.02 50.95 33.42
N CYS A 492 -28.28 51.03 33.91
CA CYS A 492 -29.28 50.01 33.71
C CYS A 492 -29.73 49.91 32.23
N ARG A 493 -29.88 51.07 31.56
CA ARG A 493 -30.22 51.12 30.14
C ARG A 493 -29.11 50.50 29.29
N TYR A 494 -27.83 50.79 29.61
CA TYR A 494 -26.71 50.13 28.93
C TYR A 494 -26.71 48.61 29.16
N LEU A 495 -26.94 48.14 30.37
CA LEU A 495 -26.97 46.70 30.66
C LEU A 495 -28.08 45.94 29.90
N LYS A 496 -29.15 46.63 29.41
CA LYS A 496 -30.15 46.03 28.51
C LYS A 496 -29.59 45.66 27.15
N TYR A 497 -28.59 46.41 26.64
CA TYR A 497 -27.96 46.15 25.34
C TYR A 497 -26.89 45.06 25.38
N LEU A 498 -26.45 44.66 26.56
CA LEU A 498 -25.59 43.46 26.65
C LEU A 498 -26.43 42.23 26.42
N ASP A 499 -26.11 41.50 25.36
CA ASP A 499 -26.84 40.30 24.94
C ASP A 499 -26.86 39.23 26.04
N ASN A 500 -28.06 38.83 26.45
CA ASN A 500 -28.27 37.88 27.54
C ASN A 500 -27.96 36.42 27.13
N ASP A 501 -27.94 36.11 25.83
CA ASP A 501 -27.63 34.76 25.33
C ASP A 501 -26.12 34.49 25.35
N THR A 502 -25.32 35.52 25.08
CA THR A 502 -23.86 35.43 25.11
C THR A 502 -23.27 35.74 26.49
N ILE A 503 -23.87 36.72 27.24
CA ILE A 503 -23.33 37.25 28.51
C ILE A 503 -24.33 37.11 29.63
N ILE A 504 -24.02 36.29 30.63
CA ILE A 504 -24.76 36.15 31.85
C ILE A 504 -24.24 37.17 32.89
N LYS A 505 -25.10 38.10 33.32
CA LYS A 505 -24.78 39.16 34.27
C LYS A 505 -24.90 38.64 35.69
N GLU A 506 -23.79 38.61 36.43
CA GLU A 506 -23.77 38.30 37.88
C GLU A 506 -23.43 39.57 38.67
N TYR A 507 -24.35 40.02 39.54
CA TYR A 507 -24.19 41.26 40.28
C TYR A 507 -23.39 41.05 41.58
N TYR A 508 -22.41 41.93 41.82
CA TYR A 508 -21.58 41.95 43.01
C TYR A 508 -21.68 43.28 43.76
N PRO A 509 -21.44 43.27 45.08
CA PRO A 509 -21.62 44.48 45.92
C PRO A 509 -20.51 45.51 45.74
N ASP A 510 -19.29 45.07 45.50
CA ASP A 510 -18.10 45.92 45.42
C ASP A 510 -17.15 45.47 44.32
N PRO A 511 -16.32 46.40 43.78
CA PRO A 511 -15.41 46.06 42.70
C PRO A 511 -14.34 45.01 43.05
N GLU A 512 -13.90 44.97 44.32
CA GLU A 512 -12.87 43.98 44.71
C GLU A 512 -13.44 42.57 44.81
N SER A 513 -14.68 42.39 45.27
CA SER A 513 -15.33 41.08 45.24
C SER A 513 -15.57 40.58 43.81
N ALA A 514 -15.93 41.49 42.88
CA ALA A 514 -16.08 41.17 41.47
C ALA A 514 -14.74 40.79 40.82
N LYS A 515 -13.65 41.52 41.08
CA LYS A 515 -12.31 41.18 40.62
C LYS A 515 -11.82 39.85 41.20
N GLU A 516 -12.15 39.60 42.49
CA GLU A 516 -11.81 38.31 43.10
C GLU A 516 -12.62 37.17 42.49
N ALA A 517 -13.85 37.39 42.02
CA ALA A 517 -14.62 36.41 41.27
C ALA A 517 -13.94 36.07 39.94
N VAL A 518 -13.34 37.05 39.24
CA VAL A 518 -12.53 36.82 38.03
C VAL A 518 -11.25 36.06 38.37
N ARG A 519 -10.50 36.46 39.42
CA ARG A 519 -9.29 35.76 39.89
C ARG A 519 -9.56 34.28 40.21
N ARG A 520 -10.75 33.98 40.73
CA ARG A 520 -11.20 32.61 41.03
C ARG A 520 -11.81 31.88 39.83
N GLY A 521 -11.85 32.47 38.64
CA GLY A 521 -12.42 31.88 37.43
C GLY A 521 -13.95 31.71 37.46
N LYS A 522 -14.66 32.45 38.32
CA LYS A 522 -16.13 32.43 38.37
C LYS A 522 -16.76 33.31 37.31
N ALA A 523 -16.06 34.38 36.89
CA ALA A 523 -16.46 35.29 35.84
C ALA A 523 -15.30 35.55 34.87
N TRP A 524 -15.60 35.87 33.63
CA TRP A 524 -14.64 36.21 32.59
C TRP A 524 -14.22 37.68 32.58
N GLY A 525 -14.92 38.52 33.33
CA GLY A 525 -14.57 39.91 33.44
C GLY A 525 -15.45 40.62 34.45
N THR A 526 -15.08 41.85 34.75
CA THR A 526 -15.81 42.73 35.65
C THR A 526 -16.20 44.03 34.95
N LEU A 527 -17.43 44.41 35.02
CA LEU A 527 -17.98 45.73 34.65
C LEU A 527 -18.30 46.54 35.92
N TYR A 528 -17.77 47.74 36.01
CA TYR A 528 -17.97 48.63 37.14
C TYR A 528 -18.50 49.99 36.69
N PHE A 529 -19.66 50.37 37.24
CA PHE A 529 -20.26 51.70 37.12
C PHE A 529 -20.09 52.46 38.44
N THR A 530 -19.62 53.67 38.33
CA THR A 530 -19.46 54.56 39.49
C THR A 530 -20.80 55.05 40.05
N GLU A 531 -20.81 55.61 41.25
CA GLU A 531 -22.05 56.09 41.90
C GLU A 531 -22.75 57.23 41.14
N ASN A 532 -21.99 58.13 40.52
CA ASN A 532 -22.50 59.26 39.73
C ASN A 532 -22.39 59.05 38.23
N PHE A 533 -22.40 57.78 37.76
CA PHE A 533 -22.16 57.46 36.35
C PHE A 533 -23.15 58.19 35.43
N THR A 534 -24.44 58.17 35.70
CA THR A 534 -25.46 58.85 34.89
C THR A 534 -25.24 60.35 34.78
N ASP A 535 -25.12 61.06 35.95
CA ASP A 535 -24.93 62.51 35.96
C ASP A 535 -23.64 62.95 35.28
N SER A 536 -22.55 62.20 35.46
CA SER A 536 -21.25 62.42 34.86
C SER A 536 -21.29 62.19 33.36
N LEU A 537 -21.98 61.11 32.89
CA LEU A 537 -22.13 60.80 31.48
C LEU A 537 -22.96 61.88 30.76
N VAL A 538 -24.04 62.39 31.40
CA VAL A 538 -24.84 63.49 30.87
C VAL A 538 -24.01 64.77 30.83
N ALA A 539 -23.24 65.08 31.87
CA ALA A 539 -22.34 66.22 31.91
C ALA A 539 -21.30 66.17 30.79
N ARG A 540 -20.74 64.98 30.58
CA ARG A 540 -19.78 64.73 29.45
C ARG A 540 -20.44 64.99 28.08
N MET A 541 -21.70 64.57 27.91
CA MET A 541 -22.42 64.75 26.66
C MET A 541 -22.80 66.20 26.39
N LEU A 542 -23.17 66.92 27.47
CA LEU A 542 -23.66 68.33 27.38
C LEU A 542 -22.50 69.36 27.33
N LEU A 543 -21.49 69.21 28.18
CA LEU A 543 -20.37 70.18 28.32
C LEU A 543 -19.21 69.88 27.37
N GLY A 544 -19.07 68.60 26.89
CA GLY A 544 -18.03 68.19 25.94
C GLY A 544 -16.61 68.52 26.45
N LYS A 545 -15.94 69.46 25.77
CA LYS A 545 -14.57 69.90 26.12
C LYS A 545 -14.40 70.62 27.44
N ASP A 546 -15.49 71.20 27.94
CA ASP A 546 -15.50 72.02 29.20
C ASP A 546 -15.89 71.16 30.42
N THR A 547 -15.95 69.82 30.25
CA THR A 547 -16.23 68.88 31.33
C THR A 547 -15.05 68.75 32.28
N ASP A 548 -15.31 68.76 33.55
CA ASP A 548 -14.39 68.54 34.67
C ASP A 548 -13.76 67.12 34.58
N MET A 549 -12.46 67.02 34.97
CA MET A 549 -11.75 65.73 34.94
C MET A 549 -12.41 64.67 35.85
N ASP A 550 -12.93 65.04 37.01
CA ASP A 550 -13.61 64.10 37.89
C ASP A 550 -14.87 63.53 37.24
N SER A 551 -15.64 64.38 36.55
CA SER A 551 -16.84 63.98 35.83
C SER A 551 -16.46 63.10 34.60
N LEU A 552 -15.31 63.34 33.95
CA LEU A 552 -14.82 62.45 32.87
C LEU A 552 -14.48 61.07 33.41
N ASP A 553 -13.76 60.98 34.55
CA ASP A 553 -13.37 59.73 35.18
C ASP A 553 -14.58 58.94 35.74
N GLN A 554 -15.60 59.68 36.27
CA GLN A 554 -16.83 59.06 36.77
C GLN A 554 -17.80 58.62 35.68
N SER A 555 -17.67 59.16 34.44
CA SER A 555 -18.46 58.76 33.27
C SER A 555 -17.92 57.50 32.58
N GLU A 556 -16.79 56.94 33.02
CA GLU A 556 -16.19 55.76 32.42
C GLU A 556 -16.75 54.47 32.98
N ILE A 557 -17.07 53.53 32.06
CA ILE A 557 -17.34 52.15 32.40
C ILE A 557 -15.99 51.45 32.55
N ARG A 558 -15.61 51.09 33.75
CA ARG A 558 -14.34 50.43 34.05
C ARG A 558 -14.48 48.94 33.84
N VAL A 559 -13.64 48.36 32.97
CA VAL A 559 -13.70 46.96 32.57
C VAL A 559 -12.39 46.26 32.88
N TRP A 560 -12.43 45.14 33.56
CA TRP A 560 -11.31 44.22 33.75
C TRP A 560 -11.71 42.87 33.19
N LEU A 561 -10.99 42.38 32.18
CA LEU A 561 -11.27 41.11 31.52
C LEU A 561 -10.19 40.08 31.83
N ASP A 562 -10.59 38.83 31.88
CA ASP A 562 -9.64 37.70 31.84
C ASP A 562 -9.17 37.48 30.39
N MET A 563 -7.92 37.88 30.12
CA MET A 563 -7.29 37.75 28.81
C MET A 563 -6.47 36.45 28.68
N SER A 564 -6.58 35.53 29.65
CA SER A 564 -5.88 34.24 29.56
C SER A 564 -6.37 33.40 28.35
N ASN A 565 -7.64 33.52 27.99
CA ASN A 565 -8.21 33.05 26.75
C ASN A 565 -8.42 34.24 25.80
N GLN A 566 -7.51 34.40 24.87
CA GLN A 566 -7.51 35.53 23.94
C GLN A 566 -8.82 35.65 23.13
N GLN A 567 -9.39 34.52 22.68
CA GLN A 567 -10.63 34.56 21.89
C GLN A 567 -11.81 35.07 22.69
N ILE A 568 -12.01 34.52 23.90
CA ILE A 568 -13.09 34.93 24.80
C ILE A 568 -12.89 36.37 25.23
N GLY A 569 -11.68 36.77 25.63
CA GLY A 569 -11.37 38.13 26.05
C GLY A 569 -11.63 39.18 24.96
N LEU A 570 -11.15 38.93 23.72
CA LEU A 570 -11.38 39.85 22.59
C LEU A 570 -12.85 39.90 22.17
N MET A 571 -13.56 38.74 22.21
CA MET A 571 -15.00 38.71 21.91
C MET A 571 -15.80 39.51 22.94
N LEU A 572 -15.52 39.37 24.22
CA LEU A 572 -16.16 40.15 25.30
C LEU A 572 -15.85 41.64 25.13
N ALA A 573 -14.59 42.01 24.88
CA ALA A 573 -14.21 43.41 24.65
C ALA A 573 -14.99 44.02 23.48
N ARG A 574 -15.09 43.28 22.37
CA ARG A 574 -15.86 43.71 21.22
C ARG A 574 -17.34 43.84 21.51
N ASN A 575 -17.96 42.87 22.18
CA ASN A 575 -19.39 42.92 22.53
C ASN A 575 -19.71 44.05 23.46
N ILE A 576 -18.88 44.33 24.48
CA ILE A 576 -19.02 45.47 25.40
C ILE A 576 -18.98 46.79 24.64
N GLN A 577 -18.05 46.96 23.70
CA GLN A 577 -17.94 48.18 22.88
C GLN A 577 -19.12 48.35 21.93
N TYR A 578 -19.58 47.30 21.28
CA TYR A 578 -20.76 47.38 20.41
C TYR A 578 -22.04 47.67 21.18
N SER A 579 -22.24 47.01 22.32
CA SER A 579 -23.38 47.30 23.19
C SER A 579 -23.39 48.74 23.66
N TYR A 580 -22.21 49.34 23.94
CA TYR A 580 -22.14 50.77 24.30
C TYR A 580 -22.53 51.66 23.13
N ARG A 581 -22.06 51.36 21.92
CA ARG A 581 -22.43 52.12 20.73
C ARG A 581 -23.94 52.06 20.46
N ASP A 582 -24.54 50.89 20.59
CA ASP A 582 -25.95 50.69 20.31
C ASP A 582 -26.80 51.37 21.40
N PHE A 583 -26.39 51.30 22.68
CA PHE A 583 -26.95 52.07 23.77
C PHE A 583 -26.88 53.57 23.51
N ALA A 584 -25.72 54.10 23.11
CA ALA A 584 -25.56 55.54 22.88
C ALA A 584 -26.40 56.03 21.70
N LYS A 585 -26.53 55.22 20.64
CA LYS A 585 -27.41 55.52 19.48
C LYS A 585 -28.88 55.57 19.90
N ASP A 586 -29.33 54.62 20.72
CA ASP A 586 -30.69 54.59 21.22
C ASP A 586 -30.99 55.80 22.12
N LEU A 587 -30.07 56.15 23.01
CA LEU A 587 -30.20 57.31 23.89
C LEU A 587 -30.34 58.59 23.09
N LEU A 588 -29.42 58.84 22.10
CA LEU A 588 -29.48 60.04 21.26
C LEU A 588 -30.74 60.07 20.41
N THR A 589 -31.16 58.96 19.84
CA THR A 589 -32.38 58.85 19.04
C THR A 589 -33.61 59.19 19.89
N SER A 590 -33.67 58.65 21.14
CA SER A 590 -34.75 58.89 22.09
C SER A 590 -34.85 60.40 22.49
N CYS A 591 -33.74 61.11 22.46
CA CYS A 591 -33.65 62.55 22.75
C CYS A 591 -33.77 63.44 21.51
N ASN A 592 -34.16 62.88 20.35
CA ASN A 592 -34.19 63.60 19.04
C ASN A 592 -32.84 64.19 18.58
N GLU A 593 -31.75 63.67 19.13
CA GLU A 593 -30.40 64.02 18.70
C GLU A 593 -29.89 63.12 17.58
N ASN A 594 -28.86 63.60 16.89
CA ASN A 594 -28.31 62.85 15.79
C ASN A 594 -27.54 61.62 16.26
N SER A 595 -28.06 60.41 16.00
CA SER A 595 -27.47 59.11 16.41
C SER A 595 -26.04 58.89 15.87
N LYS A 596 -25.64 59.64 14.84
CA LYS A 596 -24.25 59.55 14.31
C LYS A 596 -23.21 60.10 15.28
N LEU A 597 -23.59 60.88 16.26
CA LEU A 597 -22.68 61.41 17.29
C LEU A 597 -22.14 60.24 18.18
N ALA A 598 -22.86 59.14 18.26
CA ALA A 598 -22.41 57.97 19.00
C ALA A 598 -21.36 57.14 18.22
N ASP A 599 -21.23 57.36 16.91
CA ASP A 599 -20.27 56.62 16.12
C ASP A 599 -18.89 57.29 16.14
N VAL A 600 -17.84 56.47 16.25
CA VAL A 600 -16.47 56.90 16.00
C VAL A 600 -16.42 57.41 14.54
N PRO A 601 -15.65 58.50 14.20
CA PRO A 601 -15.57 58.99 12.82
C PRO A 601 -14.83 58.05 11.86
N ILE A 602 -14.85 56.78 12.10
CA ILE A 602 -14.36 55.67 11.27
C ILE A 602 -15.54 54.81 10.91
N GLN A 603 -15.97 54.86 9.65
CA GLN A 603 -17.07 54.04 9.17
C GLN A 603 -16.58 52.84 8.41
N PHE A 604 -16.74 51.65 9.00
CA PHE A 604 -16.54 50.39 8.30
C PHE A 604 -17.69 50.22 7.32
N LYS A 605 -17.35 50.21 6.02
CA LYS A 605 -18.28 49.85 4.95
C LYS A 605 -18.42 48.34 4.89
N LYS A 606 -19.37 47.88 4.07
CA LYS A 606 -19.52 46.47 3.78
C LYS A 606 -18.18 45.85 3.36
N PRO A 607 -17.68 44.76 3.93
CA PRO A 607 -16.41 44.17 3.58
C PRO A 607 -16.42 43.73 2.14
N ILE A 608 -15.27 43.85 1.46
CA ILE A 608 -15.09 43.42 0.07
C ILE A 608 -15.22 41.90 -0.01
N TYR A 609 -14.61 41.21 0.94
CA TYR A 609 -14.70 39.74 1.09
C TYR A 609 -15.07 39.38 2.53
N GLY A 610 -15.82 38.28 2.69
CA GLY A 610 -16.26 37.79 3.99
C GLY A 610 -17.58 38.43 4.45
N SER A 611 -17.89 38.29 5.75
CA SER A 611 -19.02 38.89 6.43
C SER A 611 -18.57 39.94 7.44
N ASN A 612 -19.49 40.78 7.90
CA ASN A 612 -19.21 41.73 9.01
C ASN A 612 -18.83 41.04 10.32
N GLU A 613 -19.35 39.82 10.49
CA GLU A 613 -19.11 38.94 11.64
C GLU A 613 -18.41 37.66 11.09
N PRO A 614 -17.08 37.67 10.98
CA PRO A 614 -16.36 36.53 10.44
C PRO A 614 -16.36 35.37 11.43
N SER A 615 -16.79 34.19 10.95
CA SER A 615 -16.71 32.94 11.71
C SER A 615 -15.28 32.39 11.67
N PHE A 616 -14.79 31.92 12.81
CA PHE A 616 -13.49 31.23 12.86
C PHE A 616 -13.52 29.92 12.05
N THR A 617 -14.69 29.28 11.98
CA THR A 617 -14.93 28.08 11.17
C THR A 617 -14.63 28.31 9.70
N ASP A 618 -15.07 29.44 9.11
CA ASP A 618 -14.86 29.75 7.71
C ASP A 618 -13.36 29.92 7.37
N PHE A 619 -12.57 30.38 8.34
CA PHE A 619 -11.12 30.48 8.18
C PHE A 619 -10.43 29.13 8.22
N VAL A 620 -10.84 28.21 9.12
CA VAL A 620 -10.16 26.93 9.38
C VAL A 620 -10.68 25.82 8.48
N ALA A 621 -11.97 25.84 8.10
CA ALA A 621 -12.63 24.78 7.34
C ALA A 621 -11.88 24.34 6.06
N PRO A 622 -11.38 25.26 5.19
CA PRO A 622 -10.64 24.86 3.99
C PRO A 622 -9.41 24.00 4.29
N GLY A 623 -8.65 24.41 5.30
CA GLY A 623 -7.46 23.67 5.73
C GLY A 623 -7.80 22.33 6.37
N VAL A 624 -8.88 22.24 7.13
CA VAL A 624 -9.35 20.99 7.76
C VAL A 624 -9.82 20.00 6.69
N ILE A 625 -10.61 20.44 5.69
CA ILE A 625 -11.03 19.60 4.55
C ILE A 625 -9.82 18.92 3.92
N LEU A 626 -8.80 19.70 3.53
CA LEU A 626 -7.61 19.17 2.88
C LEU A 626 -6.79 18.27 3.80
N THR A 627 -6.69 18.61 5.07
CA THR A 627 -5.93 17.84 6.07
C THR A 627 -6.59 16.47 6.31
N ILE A 628 -7.90 16.43 6.49
CA ILE A 628 -8.66 15.17 6.66
C ILE A 628 -8.44 14.27 5.45
N VAL A 629 -8.68 14.77 4.24
CA VAL A 629 -8.56 13.99 3.01
C VAL A 629 -7.11 13.51 2.79
N PHE A 630 -6.12 14.37 3.01
CA PHE A 630 -4.71 14.03 2.84
C PHE A 630 -4.28 12.92 3.80
N PHE A 631 -4.50 13.08 5.11
CA PHE A 631 -4.01 12.13 6.09
C PHE A 631 -4.81 10.82 6.16
N LEU A 632 -6.09 10.83 5.80
CA LEU A 632 -6.83 9.58 5.59
C LEU A 632 -6.26 8.78 4.43
N ALA A 633 -5.94 9.44 3.31
CA ALA A 633 -5.26 8.80 2.20
C ALA A 633 -3.89 8.24 2.60
N VAL A 634 -3.09 8.98 3.38
CA VAL A 634 -1.80 8.50 3.94
C VAL A 634 -2.00 7.25 4.79
N ALA A 635 -2.94 7.26 5.72
CA ALA A 635 -3.17 6.15 6.64
C ALA A 635 -3.54 4.86 5.91
N LEU A 636 -4.47 4.95 4.94
CA LEU A 636 -4.93 3.80 4.17
C LEU A 636 -3.83 3.20 3.28
N THR A 637 -3.03 4.06 2.63
CA THR A 637 -2.02 3.59 1.68
C THR A 637 -0.76 3.11 2.37
N SER A 638 -0.39 3.67 3.51
CA SER A 638 0.81 3.27 4.24
C SER A 638 0.75 1.84 4.77
N SER A 639 -0.42 1.37 5.24
CA SER A 639 -0.60 0.03 5.80
C SER A 639 -0.83 -1.05 4.74
N ALA A 640 -1.49 -0.72 3.62
CA ALA A 640 -1.97 -1.70 2.64
C ALA A 640 -0.86 -2.62 2.09
N LEU A 641 0.28 -2.07 1.63
CA LEU A 641 1.40 -2.85 1.11
C LEU A 641 2.20 -3.57 2.19
N ILE A 642 2.26 -2.99 3.40
CA ILE A 642 3.01 -3.58 4.52
C ILE A 642 2.32 -4.87 4.97
N ILE A 643 1.00 -4.86 5.12
CA ILE A 643 0.21 -6.03 5.49
C ILE A 643 0.40 -7.17 4.48
N GLU A 644 0.30 -6.89 3.17
CA GLU A 644 0.52 -7.90 2.14
C GLU A 644 1.95 -8.47 2.14
N ARG A 645 2.94 -7.65 2.51
CA ARG A 645 4.33 -8.10 2.67
C ARG A 645 4.49 -9.01 3.88
N MET A 646 3.91 -8.63 5.02
CA MET A 646 3.99 -9.40 6.26
C MET A 646 3.30 -10.78 6.15
N GLU A 647 2.19 -10.85 5.42
CA GLU A 647 1.45 -12.09 5.16
C GLU A 647 2.09 -12.96 4.06
N GLY A 648 3.24 -12.57 3.46
CA GLY A 648 3.91 -13.31 2.39
C GLY A 648 3.17 -13.32 1.05
N LEU A 649 2.03 -12.64 0.95
CA LEU A 649 1.15 -12.60 -0.22
C LEU A 649 1.80 -11.89 -1.42
N LEU A 650 2.55 -10.83 -1.12
CA LEU A 650 3.28 -10.06 -2.12
C LEU A 650 4.32 -10.93 -2.83
N ASP A 651 5.07 -11.71 -2.07
CA ASP A 651 6.11 -12.60 -2.57
C ASP A 651 5.54 -13.71 -3.45
N ARG A 652 4.42 -14.29 -3.03
CA ARG A 652 3.72 -15.32 -3.81
C ARG A 652 3.20 -14.77 -5.14
N SER A 653 2.65 -13.57 -5.14
CA SER A 653 2.19 -12.89 -6.36
C SER A 653 3.36 -12.59 -7.31
N TRP A 654 4.54 -12.24 -6.79
CA TRP A 654 5.75 -12.04 -7.61
C TRP A 654 6.22 -13.33 -8.27
N VAL A 655 6.25 -14.43 -7.52
CA VAL A 655 6.63 -15.73 -8.08
C VAL A 655 5.63 -16.19 -9.15
N ALA A 656 4.35 -15.84 -9.00
CA ALA A 656 3.33 -16.07 -10.04
C ALA A 656 3.52 -15.20 -11.29
N GLY A 657 4.51 -14.28 -11.30
CA GLY A 657 4.87 -13.46 -12.45
C GLY A 657 4.13 -12.11 -12.51
N VAL A 658 3.58 -11.63 -11.40
CA VAL A 658 3.03 -10.27 -11.32
C VAL A 658 4.17 -9.28 -11.16
N SER A 659 4.18 -8.23 -11.97
CA SER A 659 5.18 -7.18 -11.86
C SER A 659 4.85 -6.23 -10.70
N PRO A 660 5.85 -5.59 -10.06
CA PRO A 660 5.58 -4.60 -9.01
C PRO A 660 4.80 -3.39 -9.48
N GLY A 661 4.96 -3.03 -10.77
CA GLY A 661 4.17 -1.96 -11.36
C GLY A 661 2.68 -2.31 -11.43
N GLU A 662 2.33 -3.55 -11.76
CA GLU A 662 0.94 -4.02 -11.76
C GLU A 662 0.33 -4.03 -10.36
N ILE A 663 1.10 -4.45 -9.34
CA ILE A 663 0.66 -4.43 -7.95
C ILE A 663 0.42 -2.99 -7.49
N LEU A 664 1.40 -2.11 -7.69
CA LEU A 664 1.29 -0.71 -7.31
C LEU A 664 0.12 -0.03 -8.02
N PHE A 665 -0.03 -0.25 -9.32
CA PHE A 665 -1.14 0.29 -10.10
C PHE A 665 -2.50 -0.16 -9.56
N SER A 666 -2.66 -1.44 -9.23
CA SER A 666 -3.92 -1.95 -8.66
C SER A 666 -4.26 -1.31 -7.31
N HIS A 667 -3.25 -1.08 -6.45
CA HIS A 667 -3.44 -0.37 -5.19
C HIS A 667 -3.79 1.09 -5.41
N VAL A 668 -3.10 1.78 -6.33
CA VAL A 668 -3.40 3.18 -6.68
C VAL A 668 -4.85 3.32 -7.12
N VAL A 669 -5.31 2.49 -8.06
CA VAL A 669 -6.70 2.55 -8.56
C VAL A 669 -7.71 2.30 -7.44
N THR A 670 -7.50 1.26 -6.63
CA THR A 670 -8.44 0.92 -5.55
C THR A 670 -8.49 2.02 -4.49
N GLN A 671 -7.35 2.51 -4.05
CA GLN A 671 -7.27 3.56 -3.04
C GLN A 671 -7.80 4.89 -3.57
N PHE A 672 -7.61 5.17 -4.85
CA PHE A 672 -8.18 6.35 -5.50
C PHE A 672 -9.71 6.35 -5.47
N VAL A 673 -10.34 5.21 -5.78
CA VAL A 673 -11.82 5.08 -5.71
C VAL A 673 -12.32 5.31 -4.28
N VAL A 674 -11.65 4.74 -3.28
CA VAL A 674 -11.99 4.94 -1.86
C VAL A 674 -11.83 6.40 -1.45
N MET A 675 -10.71 7.01 -1.81
CA MET A 675 -10.42 8.42 -1.53
C MET A 675 -11.45 9.36 -2.17
N CYS A 676 -11.88 9.10 -3.40
CA CYS A 676 -12.96 9.87 -4.03
C CYS A 676 -14.27 9.77 -3.23
N GLY A 677 -14.61 8.58 -2.72
CA GLY A 677 -15.78 8.39 -1.86
C GLY A 677 -15.67 9.15 -0.54
N GLN A 678 -14.52 9.13 0.10
CA GLN A 678 -14.24 9.88 1.33
C GLN A 678 -14.30 11.39 1.09
N THR A 679 -13.68 11.87 0.02
CA THR A 679 -13.72 13.28 -0.38
C THR A 679 -15.14 13.77 -0.60
N ALA A 680 -15.94 12.98 -1.33
CA ALA A 680 -17.35 13.31 -1.55
C ALA A 680 -18.12 13.44 -0.23
N LEU A 681 -17.91 12.50 0.72
CA LEU A 681 -18.55 12.57 2.04
C LEU A 681 -18.11 13.81 2.82
N VAL A 682 -16.81 14.12 2.87
CA VAL A 682 -16.29 15.31 3.57
C VAL A 682 -16.91 16.58 2.99
N LEU A 683 -16.93 16.72 1.67
CA LEU A 683 -17.49 17.91 1.02
C LEU A 683 -19.01 18.02 1.21
N ILE A 684 -19.75 16.92 1.12
CA ILE A 684 -21.19 16.89 1.35
C ILE A 684 -21.50 17.37 2.79
N PHE A 685 -20.82 16.82 3.79
CA PHE A 685 -21.06 17.21 5.17
C PHE A 685 -20.66 18.66 5.45
N MET A 686 -19.49 19.11 4.97
CA MET A 686 -19.02 20.48 5.19
C MET A 686 -19.92 21.53 4.52
N ILE A 687 -20.27 21.32 3.25
CA ILE A 687 -21.00 22.32 2.45
C ILE A 687 -22.50 22.21 2.64
N LEU A 688 -23.10 20.99 2.52
CA LEU A 688 -24.55 20.82 2.54
C LEU A 688 -25.11 20.69 3.95
N VAL A 689 -24.41 20.03 4.88
CA VAL A 689 -24.93 19.81 6.25
C VAL A 689 -24.59 20.97 7.17
N PHE A 690 -23.31 21.40 7.15
CA PHE A 690 -22.84 22.48 8.03
C PHE A 690 -22.86 23.87 7.39
N GLY A 691 -23.20 23.99 6.10
CA GLY A 691 -23.41 25.27 5.43
C GLY A 691 -22.17 26.14 5.29
N VAL A 692 -20.98 25.52 5.21
CA VAL A 692 -19.74 26.29 4.93
C VAL A 692 -19.88 26.97 3.57
N GLU A 693 -19.75 28.33 3.56
CA GLU A 693 -19.93 29.12 2.37
C GLU A 693 -18.94 28.74 1.26
N CYS A 694 -19.46 28.47 0.07
CA CYS A 694 -18.67 28.25 -1.14
C CYS A 694 -19.06 29.32 -2.16
N LYS A 695 -18.22 30.38 -2.29
CA LYS A 695 -18.46 31.47 -3.25
C LYS A 695 -17.87 31.20 -4.63
N GLY A 696 -16.90 30.30 -4.72
CA GLY A 696 -16.24 29.89 -5.97
C GLY A 696 -16.91 28.70 -6.64
N ASP A 697 -16.32 28.31 -7.78
CA ASP A 697 -16.79 27.15 -8.52
C ASP A 697 -16.48 25.86 -7.77
N ILE A 698 -17.53 25.11 -7.45
CA ILE A 698 -17.45 23.85 -6.70
C ILE A 698 -16.67 22.77 -7.45
N GLY A 699 -16.63 22.82 -8.80
CA GLY A 699 -15.87 21.89 -9.63
C GLY A 699 -14.37 21.98 -9.34
N PHE A 700 -13.81 23.19 -9.27
CA PHE A 700 -12.40 23.38 -8.91
C PHE A 700 -12.10 22.98 -7.48
N VAL A 701 -13.00 23.27 -6.54
CA VAL A 701 -12.88 22.81 -5.14
C VAL A 701 -12.76 21.28 -5.08
N ILE A 702 -13.61 20.56 -5.78
CA ILE A 702 -13.58 19.09 -5.84
C ILE A 702 -12.26 18.59 -6.43
N VAL A 703 -11.82 19.18 -7.56
CA VAL A 703 -10.58 18.77 -8.23
C VAL A 703 -9.37 18.98 -7.35
N LEU A 704 -9.24 20.14 -6.67
CA LEU A 704 -8.12 20.40 -5.76
C LEU A 704 -8.12 19.42 -4.58
N THR A 705 -9.28 19.16 -4.00
CA THR A 705 -9.41 18.25 -2.86
C THR A 705 -9.04 16.81 -3.25
N ILE A 706 -9.47 16.35 -4.42
CA ILE A 706 -9.07 15.03 -4.97
C ILE A 706 -7.57 15.00 -5.25
N LEU A 707 -7.01 16.05 -5.82
CA LEU A 707 -5.58 16.14 -6.10
C LEU A 707 -4.75 16.07 -4.82
N GLN A 708 -5.22 16.72 -3.75
CA GLN A 708 -4.57 16.70 -2.45
C GLN A 708 -4.67 15.32 -1.79
N GLY A 709 -5.80 14.63 -1.93
CA GLY A 709 -5.93 13.23 -1.51
C GLY A 709 -4.97 12.30 -2.27
N LEU A 710 -4.80 12.51 -3.58
CA LEU A 710 -3.81 11.79 -4.39
C LEU A 710 -2.38 12.05 -3.92
N CYS A 711 -2.06 13.30 -3.55
CA CYS A 711 -0.77 13.64 -2.95
C CYS A 711 -0.54 12.89 -1.62
N GLY A 712 -1.55 12.83 -0.74
CA GLY A 712 -1.51 12.05 0.49
C GLY A 712 -1.29 10.55 0.23
N MET A 713 -1.97 9.98 -0.76
CA MET A 713 -1.79 8.59 -1.18
C MET A 713 -0.34 8.33 -1.64
N CYS A 714 0.25 9.22 -2.43
CA CYS A 714 1.64 9.11 -2.86
C CYS A 714 2.63 9.18 -1.69
N PHE A 715 2.37 10.03 -0.70
CA PHE A 715 3.14 10.08 0.53
C PHE A 715 3.00 8.79 1.36
N GLY A 716 1.79 8.21 1.44
CA GLY A 716 1.56 6.90 2.04
C GLY A 716 2.37 5.78 1.39
N PHE A 717 2.55 5.80 0.06
CA PHE A 717 3.44 4.87 -0.63
C PHE A 717 4.92 5.06 -0.27
N VAL A 718 5.38 6.29 -0.05
CA VAL A 718 6.74 6.56 0.45
C VAL A 718 6.93 5.93 1.83
N ILE A 719 5.99 6.14 2.75
CA ILE A 719 6.02 5.54 4.09
C ILE A 719 6.06 4.01 4.00
N SER A 720 5.20 3.41 3.19
CA SER A 720 5.13 1.96 2.98
C SER A 720 6.41 1.38 2.35
N ALA A 721 7.10 2.15 1.51
CA ALA A 721 8.37 1.73 0.93
C ALA A 721 9.52 1.77 1.95
N ILE A 722 9.54 2.77 2.84
CA ILE A 722 10.58 2.95 3.86
C ILE A 722 10.39 1.95 5.01
N CYS A 723 9.18 1.83 5.54
CA CYS A 723 8.88 1.03 6.72
C CYS A 723 8.68 -0.46 6.37
N GLU A 724 9.15 -1.33 7.25
CA GLU A 724 8.97 -2.79 7.14
C GLU A 724 7.83 -3.28 8.03
N LEU A 725 7.63 -2.62 9.18
CA LEU A 725 6.61 -2.94 10.16
C LEU A 725 5.49 -1.91 10.12
N GLU A 726 4.25 -2.36 10.26
CA GLU A 726 3.07 -1.51 10.29
C GLU A 726 3.14 -0.45 11.40
N ARG A 727 3.61 -0.83 12.59
CA ARG A 727 3.78 0.09 13.73
C ARG A 727 4.68 1.27 13.39
N ASN A 728 5.81 1.03 12.71
CA ASN A 728 6.74 2.10 12.31
C ASN A 728 6.11 3.03 11.26
N ALA A 729 5.28 2.49 10.37
CA ALA A 729 4.56 3.28 9.37
C ALA A 729 3.54 4.20 10.01
N ILE A 730 2.76 3.69 10.98
CA ILE A 730 1.80 4.49 11.75
C ILE A 730 2.53 5.60 12.53
N GLN A 731 3.65 5.29 13.19
CA GLN A 731 4.44 6.28 13.93
C GLN A 731 4.98 7.37 13.01
N LEU A 732 5.47 7.01 11.81
CA LEU A 732 5.97 7.99 10.84
C LEU A 732 4.85 8.85 10.27
N ALA A 733 3.68 8.27 9.99
CA ALA A 733 2.49 8.99 9.55
C ALA A 733 2.02 10.00 10.60
N LEU A 734 1.89 9.57 11.86
CA LEU A 734 1.51 10.45 12.98
C LEU A 734 2.59 11.51 13.28
N GLY A 735 3.87 11.12 13.22
CA GLY A 735 4.98 12.05 13.42
C GLY A 735 5.05 13.16 12.35
N SER A 736 4.58 12.89 11.13
CA SER A 736 4.47 13.89 10.06
C SER A 736 3.20 14.75 10.14
N PHE A 737 2.14 14.24 10.81
CA PHE A 737 0.84 14.90 10.90
C PHE A 737 0.91 16.23 11.65
N TYR A 738 1.41 16.22 12.91
CA TYR A 738 1.41 17.42 13.76
C TYR A 738 2.26 18.57 13.19
N PRO A 739 3.50 18.37 12.75
CA PRO A 739 4.27 19.45 12.15
C PRO A 739 3.61 20.02 10.91
N THR A 740 3.03 19.16 10.06
CA THR A 740 2.33 19.60 8.85
C THR A 740 1.08 20.40 9.21
N LEU A 741 0.27 19.96 10.18
CA LEU A 741 -0.94 20.67 10.61
C LEU A 741 -0.62 22.07 11.17
N LEU A 742 0.43 22.18 12.01
CA LEU A 742 0.82 23.45 12.62
C LEU A 742 1.42 24.43 11.61
N LEU A 743 2.24 23.93 10.68
CA LEU A 743 2.98 24.79 9.74
C LEU A 743 2.23 25.10 8.46
N SER A 744 1.17 24.36 8.11
CA SER A 744 0.49 24.51 6.81
C SER A 744 -0.52 25.65 6.73
N GLY A 745 -0.63 26.51 7.77
CA GLY A 745 -1.58 27.62 7.77
C GLY A 745 -3.04 27.21 7.97
N VAL A 746 -3.29 26.01 8.45
CA VAL A 746 -4.66 25.49 8.74
C VAL A 746 -5.25 26.20 9.95
N ILE A 747 -4.53 26.15 11.08
CA ILE A 747 -5.01 26.69 12.37
C ILE A 747 -4.56 28.13 12.55
N TRP A 748 -3.32 28.45 12.16
CA TRP A 748 -2.71 29.77 12.31
C TRP A 748 -2.25 30.30 10.97
N PRO A 749 -2.53 31.57 10.63
CA PRO A 749 -2.15 32.14 9.34
C PRO A 749 -0.62 32.14 9.16
N VAL A 750 -0.17 31.81 7.95
CA VAL A 750 1.25 31.71 7.61
C VAL A 750 1.95 33.09 7.75
N GLU A 751 1.21 34.17 7.55
CA GLU A 751 1.67 35.54 7.68
C GLU A 751 2.12 35.88 9.11
N GLY A 752 1.53 35.26 10.11
CA GLY A 752 1.90 35.40 11.52
C GLY A 752 3.15 34.62 11.94
N MET A 753 3.77 33.83 11.06
CA MET A 753 4.95 33.03 11.36
C MET A 753 6.24 33.82 11.18
N PRO A 754 7.31 33.54 11.97
CA PRO A 754 8.65 34.07 11.72
C PRO A 754 9.11 33.77 10.30
N THR A 755 9.94 34.65 9.71
CA THR A 755 10.32 34.60 8.28
C THR A 755 10.91 33.25 7.85
N ILE A 756 11.80 32.66 8.65
CA ILE A 756 12.42 31.35 8.35
C ILE A 756 11.34 30.27 8.29
N LEU A 757 10.46 30.24 9.29
CA LEU A 757 9.40 29.24 9.40
C LEU A 757 8.37 29.37 8.27
N ARG A 758 8.12 30.61 7.79
CA ARG A 758 7.24 30.88 6.65
C ARG A 758 7.80 30.25 5.36
N TYR A 759 9.10 30.33 5.09
CA TYR A 759 9.71 29.66 3.93
C TYR A 759 9.60 28.14 4.04
N VAL A 760 9.82 27.57 5.23
CA VAL A 760 9.61 26.13 5.46
C VAL A 760 8.14 25.75 5.23
N SER A 761 7.21 26.55 5.71
CA SER A 761 5.78 26.36 5.52
C SER A 761 5.40 26.30 4.03
N HIS A 762 5.87 27.25 3.21
CA HIS A 762 5.60 27.25 1.77
C HIS A 762 6.17 26.02 1.05
N GLY A 763 7.19 25.39 1.61
CA GLY A 763 7.75 24.12 1.14
C GLY A 763 6.90 22.89 1.46
N LEU A 764 5.82 23.00 2.25
CA LEU A 764 4.98 21.85 2.61
C LEU A 764 3.86 21.59 1.57
N PRO A 765 3.43 20.34 1.39
CA PRO A 765 2.45 19.98 0.37
C PRO A 765 1.03 20.52 0.63
N LEU A 766 0.71 20.85 1.88
CA LEU A 766 -0.63 21.33 2.29
C LEU A 766 -0.77 22.84 2.25
N THR A 767 0.29 23.62 2.42
CA THR A 767 0.24 25.08 2.64
C THR A 767 -0.37 25.82 1.45
N MET A 768 0.19 25.62 0.27
CA MET A 768 -0.30 26.31 -0.94
C MET A 768 -1.71 25.84 -1.33
N ALA A 769 -1.99 24.55 -1.13
CA ALA A 769 -3.33 24.01 -1.37
C ALA A 769 -4.37 24.60 -0.40
N THR A 770 -4.01 24.78 0.88
CA THR A 770 -4.89 25.41 1.88
C THR A 770 -5.19 26.86 1.54
N THR A 771 -4.18 27.64 1.13
CA THR A 771 -4.35 29.03 0.70
C THR A 771 -5.24 29.11 -0.54
N SER A 772 -5.03 28.23 -1.51
CA SER A 772 -5.83 28.14 -2.72
C SER A 772 -7.29 27.80 -2.43
N LEU A 773 -7.54 26.76 -1.64
CA LEU A 773 -8.91 26.37 -1.27
C LEU A 773 -9.62 27.46 -0.47
N ARG A 774 -8.90 28.13 0.45
CA ARG A 774 -9.44 29.26 1.22
C ARG A 774 -9.84 30.40 0.28
N SER A 775 -9.01 30.75 -0.69
CA SER A 775 -9.31 31.82 -1.66
C SER A 775 -10.50 31.47 -2.54
N MET A 776 -10.67 30.20 -2.94
CA MET A 776 -11.85 29.75 -3.69
C MET A 776 -13.11 29.81 -2.85
N LEU A 777 -13.11 29.25 -1.62
CA LEU A 777 -14.30 29.17 -0.79
C LEU A 777 -14.76 30.53 -0.27
N THR A 778 -13.85 31.38 0.24
CA THR A 778 -14.22 32.64 0.91
C THR A 778 -14.25 33.84 -0.02
N ARG A 779 -13.32 33.93 -1.00
CA ARG A 779 -13.20 35.06 -1.92
C ARG A 779 -13.92 34.82 -3.26
N GLY A 780 -14.17 33.57 -3.62
CA GLY A 780 -14.76 33.20 -4.91
C GLY A 780 -13.81 33.37 -6.09
N TRP A 781 -12.49 33.34 -5.86
CA TRP A 781 -11.50 33.51 -6.92
C TRP A 781 -11.48 32.34 -7.88
N SER A 782 -11.28 32.67 -9.17
CA SER A 782 -11.18 31.66 -10.22
C SER A 782 -9.75 31.09 -10.31
N ILE A 783 -9.57 30.03 -11.10
CA ILE A 783 -8.28 29.34 -11.29
C ILE A 783 -7.21 30.25 -11.94
N THR A 784 -7.60 31.37 -12.54
CA THR A 784 -6.67 32.32 -13.19
C THR A 784 -5.82 33.09 -12.19
N GLU A 785 -6.27 33.19 -10.94
CA GLU A 785 -5.56 33.93 -9.89
C GLU A 785 -4.32 33.16 -9.40
N PRO A 786 -3.19 33.88 -9.14
CA PRO A 786 -1.92 33.27 -8.74
C PRO A 786 -2.03 32.39 -7.52
N ASP A 787 -2.72 32.86 -6.47
CA ASP A 787 -2.88 32.13 -5.21
C ASP A 787 -3.70 30.85 -5.40
N VAL A 788 -4.58 30.80 -6.41
CA VAL A 788 -5.40 29.63 -6.69
C VAL A 788 -4.62 28.60 -7.50
N TYR A 789 -4.07 28.96 -8.68
CA TYR A 789 -3.38 27.96 -9.51
C TYR A 789 -2.08 27.43 -8.87
N MET A 790 -1.40 28.23 -8.04
CA MET A 790 -0.20 27.78 -7.32
C MET A 790 -0.47 26.61 -6.38
N GLY A 791 -1.67 26.51 -5.79
CA GLY A 791 -2.06 25.35 -5.01
C GLY A 791 -2.10 24.06 -5.83
N TYR A 792 -2.64 24.11 -7.07
CA TYR A 792 -2.65 22.96 -7.97
C TYR A 792 -1.24 22.57 -8.42
N VAL A 793 -0.46 23.53 -8.82
CA VAL A 793 0.94 23.32 -9.28
C VAL A 793 1.77 22.69 -8.17
N SER A 794 1.71 23.24 -6.95
CA SER A 794 2.43 22.71 -5.79
C SER A 794 2.02 21.27 -5.51
N THR A 795 0.72 20.96 -5.51
CA THR A 795 0.21 19.61 -5.26
C THR A 795 0.70 18.62 -6.33
N ILE A 796 0.68 19.00 -7.61
CA ILE A 796 1.17 18.16 -8.71
C ILE A 796 2.68 17.89 -8.56
N ILE A 797 3.47 18.91 -8.23
CA ILE A 797 4.91 18.76 -7.99
C ILE A 797 5.16 17.76 -6.86
N TRP A 798 4.44 17.86 -5.74
CA TRP A 798 4.59 16.96 -4.63
C TRP A 798 4.17 15.51 -4.95
N ILE A 799 3.13 15.31 -5.76
CA ILE A 799 2.74 13.99 -6.28
C ILE A 799 3.92 13.37 -7.04
N ILE A 800 4.54 14.12 -7.95
CA ILE A 800 5.69 13.64 -8.75
C ILE A 800 6.88 13.32 -7.84
N VAL A 801 7.20 14.19 -6.88
CA VAL A 801 8.28 13.98 -5.91
C VAL A 801 8.06 12.71 -5.10
N PHE A 802 6.89 12.53 -4.49
CA PHE A 802 6.59 11.36 -3.67
C PHE A 802 6.58 10.05 -4.48
N LEU A 803 6.01 10.06 -5.69
CA LEU A 803 6.07 8.89 -6.57
C LEU A 803 7.51 8.53 -6.93
N THR A 804 8.33 9.52 -7.28
CA THR A 804 9.73 9.31 -7.63
C THR A 804 10.51 8.73 -6.45
N VAL A 805 10.36 9.30 -5.26
CA VAL A 805 11.00 8.82 -4.02
C VAL A 805 10.54 7.39 -3.71
N SER A 806 9.24 7.10 -3.80
CA SER A 806 8.70 5.75 -3.57
C SER A 806 9.31 4.72 -4.52
N LEU A 807 9.37 5.03 -5.82
CA LEU A 807 9.97 4.15 -6.83
C LEU A 807 11.47 3.94 -6.61
N LEU A 808 12.21 4.99 -6.23
CA LEU A 808 13.63 4.91 -5.92
C LEU A 808 13.88 4.01 -4.70
N VAL A 809 13.15 4.21 -3.61
CA VAL A 809 13.27 3.40 -2.39
C VAL A 809 12.97 1.93 -2.68
N LEU A 810 11.89 1.65 -3.44
CA LEU A 810 11.54 0.28 -3.84
C LEU A 810 12.61 -0.35 -4.73
N LYS A 811 13.24 0.43 -5.61
CA LYS A 811 14.33 -0.06 -6.46
C LYS A 811 15.58 -0.39 -5.63
N PHE A 812 15.96 0.45 -4.67
CA PHE A 812 17.13 0.22 -3.80
C PHE A 812 16.91 -0.94 -2.81
N LYS A 813 15.72 -1.11 -2.26
CA LYS A 813 15.42 -2.25 -1.37
C LYS A 813 15.38 -3.61 -2.08
N ARG A 814 15.27 -3.65 -3.40
CA ARG A 814 15.34 -4.89 -4.21
C ARG A 814 16.76 -5.43 -4.43
N GLY A 815 17.79 -4.62 -4.28
CA GLY A 815 19.19 -5.05 -4.31
C GLY A 815 19.55 -5.78 -3.02
#